data_89d539ba5c50be49e34433ecbf24819c
#
_entry.id   89d539ba5c50be49e34433ecbf24819c
#
_cell.length_a   1.000
_cell.length_b   1.000
_cell.length_c   1.000
_cell.angle_alpha   90.00
_cell.angle_beta   90.00
_cell.angle_gamma   90.00
#
_symmetry.space_group_name_H-M   'P 1'
#
loop_
_entity.id
_entity.type
_entity.pdbx_description
1 polymer ?
#
loop_
_entity_poly.entity_id
_entity_poly.type
_entity_poly.pdbx_seq_one_letter_code
_entity_poly.pdbx_strand_id
1 'polypeptide(L)'
;TYRVEVGVCLASGDPVGDPRAWPAAIAEWLRLCLTYGWAPGVMGASATGAKAFADAGINALELGDEAILYPDRFKLSGPDMAPVRQAVTRARRAGLTVRIRRHRDLSAAEMAEVIAHADAWRDTETERGFSMALGRLGDAGDGDCLLVEAVREGGEDPGVVAMLSLVPWGATGVSLDLMRRSRQSPNGTIELMVSELALQSERLGISRISLNFAMLRSAFEEGAQLGAGPVARLWRRMLMFFSRWWQLESLYRSNMKYDPEWVPRYVCYSDARLIPRVGVASVIAEGFLVLPFSRRNEQHTGQHTTAPRTPVSAEIPPAEEPADTDGRRLPEQVRVRMAKLDELTRRGVDAYPAGEPPSHTVAQALTAADGTEVRVAGRILRLRDYGGVLFAQLRDWSGEVQLLLEDDATADFTAAVDLGDLVEATGTMGASRNGTRSLLVTGWRLIGKCLRPLPDKWKGLSDPEARVRTRYVDLAVNPDSRALIAARSQILRSIRDTLFDKGFLEVETPILQQIHGGANARPFHTHINAYDLDLYLRIAPELYLKRLCVGGVERVFELGRAFRNEGVDFSHNPEFTLLEAYQAHADYRTWIDGARALIQNAAIAANGSATALRPRADGTLEPVDISGQWPVVGVHDAVSAALGEHVQPGTDLATLRRWCDAAGIAYQRGWDAGAVVLEMYEHLVEDRTEEPTFYVDFPASVSPLTRPHRSIPGVAERWDLVAWGVELGTAYTELTDPVLQRRRLHEQSLLAAGGNPEAMELDEDFLQALEYAMPPTGGLGMGVDRVVMLITGRSIRETLPFPLAKPR
;
A
#
# COMPACT_ATOMS: atom_id res chain seq x y z
N THR A 1 -23.15 4.22 12.83
CA THR A 1 -22.61 3.92 11.46
C THR A 1 -21.15 4.30 11.40
N TYR A 2 -20.35 3.49 10.69
CA TYR A 2 -18.95 3.76 10.42
C TYR A 2 -18.57 3.37 9.00
N ARG A 3 -17.48 3.93 8.50
CA ARG A 3 -16.80 3.51 7.26
C ARG A 3 -15.33 3.23 7.56
N VAL A 4 -14.71 2.39 6.74
CA VAL A 4 -13.27 2.14 6.82
C VAL A 4 -12.62 2.69 5.56
N GLU A 5 -11.85 3.77 5.74
CA GLU A 5 -11.13 4.44 4.67
C GLU A 5 -9.66 4.58 5.07
N VAL A 6 -8.74 4.25 4.18
CA VAL A 6 -7.27 4.26 4.40
C VAL A 6 -6.81 3.69 5.75
N GLY A 7 -7.49 2.61 6.22
CA GLY A 7 -7.21 1.95 7.48
C GLY A 7 -7.66 2.73 8.74
N VAL A 8 -8.58 3.69 8.59
CA VAL A 8 -9.28 4.35 9.69
C VAL A 8 -10.72 3.85 9.72
N CYS A 9 -11.18 3.38 10.87
CA CYS A 9 -12.59 3.10 11.13
C CYS A 9 -13.25 4.39 11.59
N LEU A 10 -13.85 5.10 10.64
CA LEU A 10 -14.41 6.44 10.84
C LEU A 10 -15.89 6.33 11.21
N ALA A 11 -16.27 6.72 12.44
CA ALA A 11 -17.66 6.85 12.87
C ALA A 11 -18.22 8.24 12.52
N SER A 12 -19.52 8.27 12.21
CA SER A 12 -20.23 9.49 11.84
C SER A 12 -21.01 10.04 13.04
N GLY A 13 -20.33 10.83 13.89
CA GLY A 13 -20.95 11.50 15.05
C GLY A 13 -21.10 10.61 16.27
N ASP A 14 -22.08 10.95 17.11
CA ASP A 14 -22.36 10.27 18.36
C ASP A 14 -22.90 8.85 18.16
N PRO A 15 -22.72 7.95 19.15
CA PRO A 15 -23.43 6.69 19.13
C PRO A 15 -24.95 6.90 19.12
N VAL A 16 -25.66 6.14 18.31
CA VAL A 16 -27.12 6.25 18.15
C VAL A 16 -27.81 5.48 19.28
N GLY A 17 -28.77 6.11 19.96
CA GLY A 17 -29.55 5.50 21.03
C GLY A 17 -29.40 6.19 22.39
N ASP A 18 -29.81 5.50 23.45
CA ASP A 18 -29.76 6.04 24.82
C ASP A 18 -28.30 6.33 25.25
N PRO A 19 -27.96 7.55 25.69
CA PRO A 19 -26.61 7.90 26.14
C PRO A 19 -26.05 6.98 27.23
N ARG A 20 -26.90 6.34 28.02
CA ARG A 20 -26.48 5.36 29.05
C ARG A 20 -25.84 4.11 28.43
N ALA A 21 -26.16 3.77 27.18
CA ALA A 21 -25.57 2.65 26.45
C ALA A 21 -24.30 3.03 25.67
N TRP A 22 -23.96 4.33 25.57
CA TRP A 22 -22.81 4.80 24.78
C TRP A 22 -21.47 4.21 25.24
N PRO A 23 -21.15 4.11 26.56
CA PRO A 23 -19.88 3.54 26.97
C PRO A 23 -19.65 2.11 26.47
N ALA A 24 -20.69 1.26 26.53
CA ALA A 24 -20.61 -0.12 26.03
C ALA A 24 -20.47 -0.17 24.50
N ALA A 25 -21.21 0.67 23.77
CA ALA A 25 -21.15 0.74 22.31
C ALA A 25 -19.78 1.25 21.82
N ILE A 26 -19.19 2.24 22.50
CA ILE A 26 -17.86 2.77 22.21
C ILE A 26 -16.79 1.71 22.47
N ALA A 27 -16.87 1.02 23.61
CA ALA A 27 -15.92 -0.04 23.96
C ALA A 27 -15.93 -1.18 22.92
N GLU A 28 -17.12 -1.60 22.46
CA GLU A 28 -17.24 -2.63 21.42
C GLU A 28 -16.72 -2.15 20.07
N TRP A 29 -16.98 -0.90 19.69
CA TRP A 29 -16.44 -0.32 18.46
C TRP A 29 -14.91 -0.20 18.52
N LEU A 30 -14.32 0.17 19.66
CA LEU A 30 -12.88 0.18 19.84
C LEU A 30 -12.28 -1.22 19.78
N ARG A 31 -12.94 -2.23 20.35
CA ARG A 31 -12.54 -3.63 20.25
C ARG A 31 -12.54 -4.09 18.77
N LEU A 32 -13.54 -3.71 18.02
CA LEU A 32 -13.60 -3.97 16.58
C LEU A 32 -12.41 -3.33 15.85
N CYS A 33 -12.10 -2.06 16.12
CA CYS A 33 -10.94 -1.38 15.55
C CYS A 33 -9.62 -2.12 15.84
N LEU A 34 -9.43 -2.56 17.08
CA LEU A 34 -8.25 -3.33 17.50
C LEU A 34 -8.18 -4.68 16.77
N THR A 35 -9.30 -5.38 16.62
CA THR A 35 -9.37 -6.69 15.96
C THR A 35 -8.86 -6.63 14.51
N TYR A 36 -9.14 -5.53 13.83
CA TYR A 36 -8.75 -5.36 12.42
C TYR A 36 -7.52 -4.47 12.21
N GLY A 37 -6.94 -3.96 13.29
CA GLY A 37 -5.80 -3.05 13.21
C GLY A 37 -6.14 -1.68 12.60
N TRP A 38 -7.43 -1.27 12.68
CA TRP A 38 -7.86 0.04 12.19
C TRP A 38 -7.64 1.12 13.25
N ALA A 39 -7.26 2.30 12.82
CA ALA A 39 -7.23 3.47 13.68
C ALA A 39 -8.67 3.96 13.94
N PRO A 40 -9.12 4.11 15.20
CA PRO A 40 -10.43 4.69 15.46
C PRO A 40 -10.43 6.19 15.20
N GLY A 41 -11.48 6.66 14.51
CA GLY A 41 -11.74 8.07 14.24
C GLY A 41 -13.23 8.37 14.33
N VAL A 42 -13.60 9.56 14.81
CA VAL A 42 -14.99 10.01 14.83
C VAL A 42 -15.06 11.39 14.20
N MET A 43 -16.03 11.63 13.35
CA MET A 43 -16.23 12.93 12.72
C MET A 43 -17.55 13.55 13.12
N GLY A 44 -17.53 14.78 13.61
CA GLY A 44 -18.74 15.55 13.92
C GLY A 44 -19.42 15.18 15.25
N ALA A 45 -18.69 14.62 16.23
CA ALA A 45 -19.24 14.32 17.55
C ALA A 45 -19.75 15.60 18.24
N SER A 46 -20.87 15.51 18.98
CA SER A 46 -21.30 16.57 19.88
C SER A 46 -20.36 16.71 21.09
N ALA A 47 -20.47 17.78 21.87
CA ALA A 47 -19.71 17.93 23.11
C ALA A 47 -19.97 16.76 24.09
N THR A 48 -21.19 16.26 24.16
CA THR A 48 -21.55 15.10 24.99
C THR A 48 -20.93 13.80 24.44
N GLY A 49 -21.00 13.62 23.13
CA GLY A 49 -20.36 12.48 22.45
C GLY A 49 -18.84 12.51 22.58
N ALA A 50 -18.21 13.66 22.35
CA ALA A 50 -16.79 13.86 22.50
C ALA A 50 -16.30 13.52 23.92
N LYS A 51 -17.10 13.92 24.95
CA LYS A 51 -16.83 13.52 26.34
C LYS A 51 -16.93 12.00 26.52
N ALA A 52 -17.95 11.35 25.97
CA ALA A 52 -18.09 9.89 26.09
C ALA A 52 -16.93 9.15 25.39
N PHE A 53 -16.45 9.64 24.25
CA PHE A 53 -15.24 9.11 23.60
C PHE A 53 -13.97 9.39 24.43
N ALA A 54 -13.86 10.57 25.05
CA ALA A 54 -12.73 10.92 25.90
C ALA A 54 -12.68 10.04 27.17
N ASP A 55 -13.82 9.76 27.78
CA ASP A 55 -13.94 8.84 28.92
C ASP A 55 -13.53 7.39 28.53
N ALA A 56 -13.61 7.04 27.26
CA ALA A 56 -13.13 5.77 26.69
C ALA A 56 -11.66 5.80 26.19
N GLY A 57 -10.92 6.90 26.45
CA GLY A 57 -9.49 7.04 26.10
C GLY A 57 -9.23 7.56 24.69
N ILE A 58 -10.22 8.14 24.01
CA ILE A 58 -10.11 8.77 22.69
C ILE A 58 -10.01 10.28 22.87
N ASN A 59 -8.98 10.91 22.27
CA ASN A 59 -8.83 12.37 22.33
C ASN A 59 -9.87 13.06 21.45
N ALA A 60 -10.26 14.28 21.80
CA ALA A 60 -11.18 15.11 21.02
C ALA A 60 -10.57 16.48 20.71
N LEU A 61 -10.73 16.92 19.46
CA LEU A 61 -10.33 18.23 18.97
C LEU A 61 -11.54 18.90 18.30
N GLU A 62 -11.74 20.18 18.56
CA GLU A 62 -12.80 20.95 17.92
C GLU A 62 -12.58 21.03 16.41
N LEU A 63 -13.60 20.58 15.65
CA LEU A 63 -13.55 20.52 14.19
C LEU A 63 -14.18 21.76 13.54
N GLY A 64 -15.16 22.35 14.21
CA GLY A 64 -15.93 23.50 13.75
C GLY A 64 -17.28 23.57 14.47
N ASP A 65 -18.19 24.38 13.94
CA ASP A 65 -19.47 24.64 14.58
C ASP A 65 -20.66 24.27 13.67
N GLU A 66 -21.68 23.68 14.26
CA GLU A 66 -22.95 23.41 13.62
C GLU A 66 -23.90 24.63 13.74
N ALA A 67 -24.52 25.02 12.63
CA ALA A 67 -25.48 26.13 12.59
C ALA A 67 -26.88 25.61 12.96
N ILE A 68 -27.39 25.94 14.13
CA ILE A 68 -28.69 25.50 14.63
C ILE A 68 -29.66 26.70 14.67
N LEU A 69 -30.79 26.59 13.97
CA LEU A 69 -31.88 27.52 14.08
C LEU A 69 -32.90 27.00 15.11
N TYR A 70 -33.31 27.90 16.01
CA TYR A 70 -34.42 27.68 16.93
C TYR A 70 -35.64 28.49 16.44
N PRO A 71 -36.66 27.83 15.87
CA PRO A 71 -37.80 28.49 15.27
C PRO A 71 -38.56 29.42 16.18
N ASP A 72 -38.59 29.14 17.50
CA ASP A 72 -39.21 29.99 18.51
C ASP A 72 -38.53 31.39 18.63
N ARG A 73 -37.25 31.46 18.27
CA ARG A 73 -36.45 32.68 18.27
C ARG A 73 -36.32 33.31 16.88
N PHE A 74 -36.68 32.57 15.82
CA PHE A 74 -36.54 33.03 14.42
C PHE A 74 -37.59 34.06 14.05
N LYS A 75 -37.15 35.26 13.61
CA LYS A 75 -38.04 36.36 13.15
C LYS A 75 -37.46 37.00 11.91
N LEU A 76 -38.24 37.13 10.84
CA LEU A 76 -37.85 37.87 9.63
C LEU A 76 -37.83 39.41 9.83
N SER A 77 -38.04 39.91 11.05
CA SER A 77 -38.03 41.33 11.40
C SER A 77 -36.67 41.75 11.98
N GLY A 78 -36.33 43.02 11.97
CA GLY A 78 -35.07 43.54 12.49
C GLY A 78 -34.02 43.88 11.42
N PRO A 79 -32.98 44.66 11.80
CA PRO A 79 -31.94 45.10 10.87
C PRO A 79 -31.06 43.92 10.38
N ASP A 80 -30.74 42.97 11.25
CA ASP A 80 -29.85 41.87 10.96
C ASP A 80 -30.44 40.87 9.94
N MET A 81 -31.76 40.74 9.93
CA MET A 81 -32.49 39.89 8.98
C MET A 81 -32.86 40.61 7.67
N ALA A 82 -32.42 41.86 7.47
CA ALA A 82 -32.73 42.63 6.25
C ALA A 82 -32.26 41.94 4.96
N PRO A 83 -31.06 41.31 4.88
CA PRO A 83 -30.63 40.61 3.67
C PRO A 83 -31.54 39.41 3.34
N VAL A 84 -31.92 38.61 4.36
CA VAL A 84 -32.81 37.45 4.19
C VAL A 84 -34.21 37.91 3.75
N ARG A 85 -34.75 38.91 4.42
CA ARG A 85 -36.06 39.45 4.08
C ARG A 85 -36.11 39.99 2.64
N GLN A 86 -35.05 40.68 2.17
CA GLN A 86 -34.95 41.13 0.79
C GLN A 86 -34.90 39.95 -0.20
N ALA A 87 -34.12 38.89 0.13
CA ALA A 87 -34.03 37.70 -0.68
C ALA A 87 -35.39 36.97 -0.78
N VAL A 88 -36.05 36.75 0.36
CA VAL A 88 -37.41 36.16 0.43
C VAL A 88 -38.43 37.00 -0.40
N THR A 89 -38.39 38.34 -0.26
CA THR A 89 -39.29 39.22 -1.02
C THR A 89 -39.04 39.11 -2.52
N ARG A 90 -37.78 38.99 -2.93
CA ARG A 90 -37.42 38.85 -4.35
C ARG A 90 -37.89 37.50 -4.90
N ALA A 91 -37.69 36.40 -4.16
CA ALA A 91 -38.13 35.07 -4.55
C ALA A 91 -39.66 34.99 -4.68
N ARG A 92 -40.41 35.59 -3.72
CA ARG A 92 -41.88 35.66 -3.80
C ARG A 92 -42.38 36.52 -4.99
N ARG A 93 -41.69 37.62 -5.29
CA ARG A 93 -42.00 38.42 -6.49
C ARG A 93 -41.73 37.69 -7.80
N ALA A 94 -40.83 36.73 -7.79
CA ALA A 94 -40.56 35.85 -8.93
C ALA A 94 -41.58 34.68 -9.04
N GLY A 95 -42.69 34.70 -8.27
CA GLY A 95 -43.75 33.70 -8.31
C GLY A 95 -43.44 32.40 -7.59
N LEU A 96 -42.47 32.41 -6.64
CA LEU A 96 -42.14 31.19 -5.87
C LEU A 96 -43.03 31.07 -4.63
N THR A 97 -43.55 29.86 -4.41
CA THR A 97 -44.19 29.40 -3.18
C THR A 97 -43.41 28.24 -2.61
N VAL A 98 -43.63 27.85 -1.33
CA VAL A 98 -42.95 26.76 -0.66
C VAL A 98 -43.98 25.69 -0.24
N ARG A 99 -43.70 24.44 -0.59
CA ARG A 99 -44.47 23.28 -0.22
C ARG A 99 -43.64 22.43 0.72
N ILE A 100 -44.19 22.07 1.90
CA ILE A 100 -43.50 21.24 2.91
C ILE A 100 -44.32 19.98 3.15
N ARG A 101 -43.72 18.82 2.92
CA ARG A 101 -44.36 17.50 3.04
C ARG A 101 -43.42 16.50 3.70
N ARG A 102 -43.96 15.44 4.35
CA ARG A 102 -43.14 14.31 4.78
C ARG A 102 -42.98 13.33 3.63
N HIS A 103 -41.89 12.60 3.60
CA HIS A 103 -41.64 11.58 2.55
C HIS A 103 -42.77 10.54 2.46
N ARG A 104 -43.38 10.15 3.60
CA ARG A 104 -44.49 9.23 3.63
C ARG A 104 -45.78 9.77 2.96
N ASP A 105 -45.90 11.07 2.81
CA ASP A 105 -47.03 11.74 2.20
C ASP A 105 -46.93 11.82 0.67
N LEU A 106 -45.81 11.39 0.09
CA LEU A 106 -45.57 11.33 -1.34
C LEU A 106 -45.91 9.96 -1.88
N SER A 107 -46.58 9.95 -3.04
CA SER A 107 -46.71 8.71 -3.82
C SER A 107 -45.35 8.27 -4.40
N ALA A 108 -45.25 6.99 -4.78
CA ALA A 108 -44.04 6.45 -5.41
C ALA A 108 -43.67 7.22 -6.71
N ALA A 109 -44.66 7.72 -7.47
CA ALA A 109 -44.41 8.48 -8.68
C ALA A 109 -43.86 9.87 -8.36
N GLU A 110 -44.39 10.59 -7.36
CA GLU A 110 -43.88 11.89 -6.91
C GLU A 110 -42.48 11.75 -6.32
N MET A 111 -42.20 10.71 -5.55
CA MET A 111 -40.85 10.44 -5.03
C MET A 111 -39.86 10.18 -6.16
N ALA A 112 -40.25 9.44 -7.20
CA ALA A 112 -39.38 9.21 -8.37
C ALA A 112 -39.06 10.51 -9.12
N GLU A 113 -40.03 11.45 -9.22
CA GLU A 113 -39.83 12.77 -9.79
C GLU A 113 -38.86 13.62 -8.93
N VAL A 114 -39.04 13.60 -7.61
CA VAL A 114 -38.15 14.28 -6.67
C VAL A 114 -36.71 13.77 -6.81
N ILE A 115 -36.51 12.46 -6.90
CA ILE A 115 -35.17 11.85 -7.12
C ILE A 115 -34.61 12.30 -8.47
N ALA A 116 -35.40 12.26 -9.53
CA ALA A 116 -34.96 12.69 -10.87
C ALA A 116 -34.51 14.17 -10.88
N HIS A 117 -35.24 15.06 -10.18
CA HIS A 117 -34.82 16.44 -10.01
C HIS A 117 -33.53 16.58 -9.19
N ALA A 118 -33.41 15.83 -8.08
CA ALA A 118 -32.21 15.84 -7.26
C ALA A 118 -30.96 15.43 -8.06
N ASP A 119 -31.09 14.42 -8.91
CA ASP A 119 -30.02 13.94 -9.80
C ASP A 119 -29.72 14.95 -10.92
N ALA A 120 -30.72 15.50 -11.56
CA ALA A 120 -30.55 16.49 -12.64
C ALA A 120 -29.88 17.79 -12.16
N TRP A 121 -30.04 18.16 -10.89
CA TRP A 121 -29.48 19.42 -10.32
C TRP A 121 -28.17 19.14 -9.54
N ARG A 122 -27.57 18.01 -9.71
CA ARG A 122 -26.27 17.66 -9.10
C ARG A 122 -25.16 18.41 -9.85
N ASP A 123 -24.35 19.19 -9.13
CA ASP A 123 -23.21 19.92 -9.69
C ASP A 123 -21.91 19.10 -9.75
N THR A 124 -21.88 17.88 -9.17
CA THR A 124 -20.71 17.01 -9.09
C THR A 124 -21.05 15.57 -9.49
N GLU A 125 -20.08 14.84 -10.08
CA GLU A 125 -20.27 13.44 -10.47
C GLU A 125 -20.48 12.49 -9.27
N THR A 126 -20.02 12.88 -8.08
CA THR A 126 -20.17 12.09 -6.84
C THR A 126 -21.08 12.77 -5.83
N GLU A 127 -21.93 11.98 -5.18
CA GLU A 127 -22.70 12.43 -4.03
C GLU A 127 -21.77 12.72 -2.85
N ARG A 128 -21.90 13.89 -2.25
CA ARG A 128 -21.12 14.29 -1.07
C ARG A 128 -21.92 14.01 0.19
N GLY A 129 -21.25 13.44 1.20
CA GLY A 129 -21.78 13.30 2.54
C GLY A 129 -21.48 11.97 3.19
N PHE A 130 -21.12 12.03 4.47
CA PHE A 130 -20.93 10.89 5.37
C PHE A 130 -21.37 11.27 6.78
N SER A 131 -20.90 12.39 7.33
CA SER A 131 -21.23 12.86 8.66
C SER A 131 -22.41 13.87 8.64
N MET A 132 -22.62 14.55 7.51
CA MET A 132 -23.59 15.63 7.38
C MET A 132 -24.71 15.35 6.40
N ALA A 133 -24.52 14.44 5.46
CA ALA A 133 -25.54 14.02 4.50
C ALA A 133 -25.55 12.48 4.42
N LEU A 134 -26.73 11.89 4.59
CA LEU A 134 -26.86 10.43 4.60
C LEU A 134 -27.18 9.86 3.21
N GLY A 135 -27.57 10.74 2.25
CA GLY A 135 -27.91 10.36 0.88
C GLY A 135 -29.08 9.40 0.80
N ARG A 136 -30.07 9.55 1.67
CA ARG A 136 -31.21 8.61 1.85
C ARG A 136 -32.51 9.05 1.19
N LEU A 137 -32.44 9.98 0.26
CA LEU A 137 -33.63 10.43 -0.46
C LEU A 137 -34.31 9.25 -1.18
N GLY A 138 -35.57 8.98 -0.81
CA GLY A 138 -36.36 7.89 -1.40
C GLY A 138 -36.23 6.53 -0.70
N ASP A 139 -35.50 6.39 0.41
CA ASP A 139 -35.48 5.17 1.22
C ASP A 139 -36.87 4.93 1.86
N ALA A 140 -37.46 3.78 1.63
CA ALA A 140 -38.79 3.41 2.14
C ALA A 140 -38.89 3.42 3.67
N GLY A 141 -37.75 3.29 4.40
CA GLY A 141 -37.69 3.36 5.86
C GLY A 141 -37.71 4.79 6.43
N ASP A 142 -37.59 5.81 5.59
CA ASP A 142 -37.37 7.21 5.98
C ASP A 142 -38.61 8.10 5.78
N GLY A 143 -39.79 7.55 5.96
CA GLY A 143 -41.05 8.26 5.80
C GLY A 143 -41.23 9.51 6.64
N ASP A 144 -40.48 9.64 7.75
CA ASP A 144 -40.50 10.82 8.64
C ASP A 144 -39.58 11.96 8.18
N CYS A 145 -38.73 11.76 7.17
CA CYS A 145 -37.97 12.83 6.54
C CYS A 145 -38.87 13.90 5.97
N LEU A 146 -38.39 15.13 5.98
CA LEU A 146 -39.14 16.30 5.53
C LEU A 146 -38.57 16.80 4.20
N LEU A 147 -39.46 16.97 3.21
CA LEU A 147 -39.16 17.56 1.92
C LEU A 147 -39.72 18.98 1.89
N VAL A 148 -38.86 19.96 1.59
CA VAL A 148 -39.23 21.37 1.38
C VAL A 148 -38.94 21.68 -0.09
N GLU A 149 -39.95 22.09 -0.83
CA GLU A 149 -39.85 22.34 -2.25
C GLU A 149 -40.21 23.81 -2.55
N ALA A 150 -39.39 24.49 -3.34
CA ALA A 150 -39.78 25.77 -3.95
C ALA A 150 -40.44 25.49 -5.29
N VAL A 151 -41.68 25.93 -5.41
CA VAL A 151 -42.53 25.73 -6.60
C VAL A 151 -42.80 27.07 -7.27
N ARG A 152 -42.64 27.13 -8.59
CA ARG A 152 -43.00 28.27 -9.39
C ARG A 152 -44.45 28.12 -9.87
N GLU A 153 -45.32 29.02 -9.45
CA GLU A 153 -46.71 29.09 -9.88
C GLU A 153 -46.83 30.03 -11.07
N GLY A 154 -46.92 29.52 -12.28
CA GLY A 154 -47.06 30.31 -13.51
C GLY A 154 -45.74 30.70 -14.18
N GLY A 155 -45.81 31.31 -15.37
CA GLY A 155 -44.62 31.62 -16.21
C GLY A 155 -44.38 30.59 -17.33
N GLU A 156 -43.29 30.75 -18.05
CA GLU A 156 -42.95 29.87 -19.20
C GLU A 156 -42.61 28.44 -18.79
N ASP A 157 -42.24 28.19 -17.50
CA ASP A 157 -41.82 26.86 -17.01
C ASP A 157 -42.28 26.68 -15.54
N PRO A 158 -43.56 26.30 -15.30
CA PRO A 158 -44.10 26.05 -13.97
C PRO A 158 -43.60 24.70 -13.43
N GLY A 159 -43.24 24.66 -12.12
CA GLY A 159 -42.77 23.41 -11.50
C GLY A 159 -41.84 23.62 -10.32
N VAL A 160 -41.28 22.52 -9.81
CA VAL A 160 -40.30 22.55 -8.72
C VAL A 160 -38.97 23.11 -9.24
N VAL A 161 -38.41 24.10 -8.54
CA VAL A 161 -37.15 24.77 -8.94
C VAL A 161 -36.03 24.58 -7.93
N ALA A 162 -36.34 24.14 -6.69
CA ALA A 162 -35.36 23.80 -5.66
C ALA A 162 -35.98 22.89 -4.61
N MET A 163 -35.16 22.17 -3.89
CA MET A 163 -35.60 21.29 -2.80
C MET A 163 -34.58 21.24 -1.66
N LEU A 164 -35.07 21.03 -0.43
CA LEU A 164 -34.32 20.61 0.75
C LEU A 164 -34.92 19.31 1.25
N SER A 165 -34.11 18.32 1.56
CA SER A 165 -34.50 17.13 2.33
C SER A 165 -33.85 17.20 3.69
N LEU A 166 -34.67 16.98 4.75
CA LEU A 166 -34.21 17.05 6.14
C LEU A 166 -34.54 15.73 6.85
N VAL A 167 -33.57 15.18 7.55
CA VAL A 167 -33.75 13.94 8.34
C VAL A 167 -34.19 14.28 9.78
N PRO A 168 -34.98 13.43 10.45
CA PRO A 168 -35.32 13.59 11.84
C PRO A 168 -34.07 13.62 12.74
N TRP A 169 -33.98 14.57 13.66
CA TRP A 169 -32.93 14.72 14.64
C TRP A 169 -33.51 14.70 16.07
N GLY A 170 -33.61 13.52 16.63
CA GLY A 170 -34.34 13.28 17.86
C GLY A 170 -35.86 13.40 17.67
N ALA A 171 -36.60 13.72 18.75
CA ALA A 171 -38.06 13.76 18.72
C ALA A 171 -38.64 14.99 18.03
N THR A 172 -37.96 16.16 18.13
CA THR A 172 -38.50 17.47 17.67
C THR A 172 -37.53 18.26 16.83
N GLY A 173 -36.41 17.69 16.41
CA GLY A 173 -35.43 18.33 15.55
C GLY A 173 -35.42 17.76 14.13
N VAL A 174 -34.88 18.57 13.20
CA VAL A 174 -34.57 18.13 11.84
C VAL A 174 -33.16 18.61 11.46
N SER A 175 -32.46 17.85 10.64
CA SER A 175 -31.13 18.20 10.13
C SER A 175 -31.13 18.14 8.62
N LEU A 176 -30.56 19.15 7.97
CA LEU A 176 -30.44 19.23 6.53
C LEU A 176 -29.61 18.08 5.98
N ASP A 177 -30.16 17.26 5.11
CA ASP A 177 -29.52 16.12 4.46
C ASP A 177 -29.12 16.44 3.01
N LEU A 178 -30.05 17.08 2.27
CA LEU A 178 -29.86 17.39 0.86
C LEU A 178 -30.37 18.80 0.54
N MET A 179 -29.58 19.53 -0.25
CA MET A 179 -29.99 20.84 -0.83
C MET A 179 -29.66 20.80 -2.31
N ARG A 180 -30.71 21.00 -3.15
CA ARG A 180 -30.60 21.04 -4.60
C ARG A 180 -31.41 22.19 -5.18
N ARG A 181 -30.90 22.80 -6.25
CA ARG A 181 -31.64 23.80 -6.98
C ARG A 181 -31.33 23.77 -8.48
N SER A 182 -32.31 24.09 -9.31
CA SER A 182 -32.11 24.34 -10.72
C SER A 182 -31.18 25.54 -10.94
N ARG A 183 -30.37 25.53 -11.98
CA ARG A 183 -29.52 26.65 -12.39
C ARG A 183 -30.36 27.90 -12.79
N GLN A 184 -31.60 27.69 -13.14
CA GLN A 184 -32.56 28.74 -13.50
C GLN A 184 -33.39 29.24 -12.29
N SER A 185 -33.12 28.73 -11.07
CA SER A 185 -33.83 29.15 -9.88
C SER A 185 -33.51 30.63 -9.55
N PRO A 186 -34.49 31.48 -9.22
CA PRO A 186 -34.26 32.87 -8.84
C PRO A 186 -33.38 33.00 -7.60
N ASN A 187 -32.60 34.09 -7.52
CA ASN A 187 -31.85 34.43 -6.32
C ASN A 187 -32.78 34.65 -5.13
N GLY A 188 -32.47 34.02 -3.99
CA GLY A 188 -33.31 34.08 -2.77
C GLY A 188 -34.22 32.89 -2.57
N THR A 189 -34.14 31.87 -3.46
CA THR A 189 -34.93 30.64 -3.36
C THR A 189 -34.61 29.84 -2.08
N ILE A 190 -33.35 29.66 -1.72
CA ILE A 190 -32.95 28.93 -0.51
C ILE A 190 -33.37 29.72 0.74
N GLU A 191 -33.20 31.05 0.73
CA GLU A 191 -33.62 31.91 1.82
C GLU A 191 -35.13 31.83 2.04
N LEU A 192 -35.90 31.73 0.98
CA LEU A 192 -37.35 31.56 1.07
C LEU A 192 -37.69 30.20 1.72
N MET A 193 -37.07 29.11 1.27
CA MET A 193 -37.33 27.76 1.77
C MET A 193 -36.96 27.61 3.24
N VAL A 194 -35.78 28.07 3.66
CA VAL A 194 -35.33 28.01 5.06
C VAL A 194 -36.24 28.87 5.95
N SER A 195 -36.58 30.07 5.51
CA SER A 195 -37.49 30.97 6.26
C SER A 195 -38.87 30.39 6.42
N GLU A 196 -39.47 29.84 5.35
CA GLU A 196 -40.78 29.19 5.41
C GLU A 196 -40.78 27.95 6.30
N LEU A 197 -39.70 27.13 6.26
CA LEU A 197 -39.55 26.03 7.17
C LEU A 197 -39.52 26.49 8.62
N ALA A 198 -38.74 27.52 8.94
CA ALA A 198 -38.65 28.04 10.30
C ALA A 198 -39.99 28.65 10.77
N LEU A 199 -40.70 29.39 9.93
CA LEU A 199 -41.98 29.99 10.26
C LEU A 199 -43.12 28.98 10.42
N GLN A 200 -43.05 27.83 9.75
CA GLN A 200 -44.06 26.76 9.81
C GLN A 200 -43.71 25.65 10.82
N SER A 201 -42.58 25.75 11.53
CA SER A 201 -42.02 24.72 12.39
C SER A 201 -42.94 24.35 13.55
N GLU A 202 -43.66 25.32 14.14
CA GLU A 202 -44.61 25.06 15.21
C GLU A 202 -45.70 24.07 14.77
N ARG A 203 -46.26 24.28 13.57
CA ARG A 203 -47.27 23.37 12.99
C ARG A 203 -46.72 22.00 12.68
N LEU A 204 -45.41 21.88 12.41
CA LEU A 204 -44.73 20.63 12.07
C LEU A 204 -44.16 19.91 13.30
N GLY A 205 -44.29 20.52 14.51
CA GLY A 205 -43.74 19.98 15.74
C GLY A 205 -42.20 20.06 15.79
N ILE A 206 -41.58 21.01 15.11
CA ILE A 206 -40.13 21.18 15.00
C ILE A 206 -39.67 22.32 15.93
N SER A 207 -38.76 22.00 16.84
CA SER A 207 -38.21 22.96 17.80
C SER A 207 -36.76 23.37 17.49
N ARG A 208 -36.08 22.68 16.56
CA ARG A 208 -34.68 22.97 16.12
C ARG A 208 -34.45 22.48 14.71
N ILE A 209 -33.68 23.25 13.96
CA ILE A 209 -33.32 22.97 12.56
C ILE A 209 -31.79 23.07 12.46
N SER A 210 -31.10 22.01 12.12
CA SER A 210 -29.69 22.08 11.78
C SER A 210 -29.53 22.39 10.30
N LEU A 211 -28.70 23.42 9.99
CA LEU A 211 -28.26 23.75 8.64
C LEU A 211 -26.89 23.17 8.29
N ASN A 212 -26.49 22.14 8.97
CA ASN A 212 -25.16 21.53 8.89
C ASN A 212 -24.04 22.35 9.53
N PHE A 213 -22.81 21.82 9.52
CA PHE A 213 -21.74 22.48 10.23
C PHE A 213 -20.68 23.11 9.31
N ALA A 214 -20.08 24.21 9.80
CA ALA A 214 -18.98 24.89 9.16
C ALA A 214 -17.65 24.47 9.78
N MET A 215 -16.86 23.71 9.02
CA MET A 215 -15.53 23.29 9.46
C MET A 215 -14.62 24.49 9.69
N LEU A 216 -13.82 24.43 10.77
CA LEU A 216 -12.71 25.35 11.06
C LEU A 216 -13.13 26.84 11.20
N ARG A 217 -14.35 27.11 11.65
CA ARG A 217 -14.85 28.48 11.85
C ARG A 217 -13.93 29.28 12.78
N SER A 218 -13.54 28.72 13.94
CA SER A 218 -12.64 29.33 14.92
C SER A 218 -11.31 29.77 14.29
N ALA A 219 -10.73 28.96 13.43
CA ALA A 219 -9.49 29.26 12.72
C ALA A 219 -9.64 30.42 11.70
N PHE A 220 -10.85 30.59 11.11
CA PHE A 220 -11.13 31.73 10.24
C PHE A 220 -11.29 33.04 11.03
N GLU A 221 -11.92 33.00 12.21
CA GLU A 221 -12.14 34.16 13.06
C GLU A 221 -10.87 34.60 13.80
N GLU A 222 -10.15 33.70 14.45
CA GLU A 222 -8.92 34.00 15.19
C GLU A 222 -7.80 34.50 14.28
N GLY A 223 -7.64 33.92 13.09
CA GLY A 223 -6.65 34.36 12.12
C GLY A 223 -6.99 35.71 11.43
N ALA A 224 -8.21 36.24 11.61
CA ALA A 224 -8.63 37.52 11.11
C ALA A 224 -8.44 38.67 12.10
N GLN A 225 -8.20 38.37 13.38
CA GLN A 225 -8.05 39.40 14.42
C GLN A 225 -6.77 40.22 14.23
N LEU A 226 -6.88 41.53 14.49
CA LEU A 226 -5.73 42.44 14.52
C LEU A 226 -4.80 42.04 15.69
N GLY A 227 -3.57 41.51 15.34
CA GLY A 227 -2.61 41.02 16.32
C GLY A 227 -2.40 39.49 16.30
N ALA A 228 -3.07 38.77 15.42
CA ALA A 228 -2.85 37.31 15.25
C ALA A 228 -1.38 36.98 14.99
N GLY A 229 -0.86 35.95 15.67
CA GLY A 229 0.52 35.51 15.52
C GLY A 229 0.84 34.98 14.12
N PRO A 230 2.14 34.86 13.75
CA PRO A 230 2.55 34.41 12.41
C PRO A 230 2.03 33.01 12.06
N VAL A 231 1.91 32.10 13.02
CA VAL A 231 1.39 30.74 12.87
C VAL A 231 -0.11 30.77 12.54
N ALA A 232 -0.93 31.55 13.26
CA ALA A 232 -2.35 31.67 12.99
C ALA A 232 -2.62 32.30 11.60
N ARG A 233 -1.79 33.26 11.18
CA ARG A 233 -1.86 33.86 9.84
C ARG A 233 -1.45 32.90 8.73
N LEU A 234 -0.45 32.04 8.98
CA LEU A 234 -0.04 31.00 8.03
C LEU A 234 -1.13 29.94 7.90
N TRP A 235 -1.71 29.47 9.00
CA TRP A 235 -2.86 28.57 9.04
C TRP A 235 -4.05 29.13 8.27
N ARG A 236 -4.40 30.39 8.50
CA ARG A 236 -5.48 31.05 7.75
C ARG A 236 -5.17 31.10 6.26
N ARG A 237 -3.93 31.41 5.83
CA ARG A 237 -3.54 31.39 4.40
C ARG A 237 -3.66 30.00 3.80
N MET A 238 -3.25 28.99 4.50
CA MET A 238 -3.34 27.59 4.07
C MET A 238 -4.80 27.14 3.97
N LEU A 239 -5.62 27.46 4.97
CA LEU A 239 -7.06 27.21 4.97
C LEU A 239 -7.78 27.98 3.86
N MET A 240 -7.41 29.24 3.59
CA MET A 240 -7.95 30.02 2.47
C MET A 240 -7.56 29.46 1.10
N PHE A 241 -6.35 28.87 0.99
CA PHE A 241 -5.94 28.17 -0.23
C PHE A 241 -6.79 26.93 -0.47
N PHE A 242 -7.03 26.11 0.55
CA PHE A 242 -7.88 24.93 0.47
C PHE A 242 -9.37 25.25 0.39
N SER A 243 -9.85 26.35 0.98
CA SER A 243 -11.27 26.76 0.92
C SER A 243 -11.72 27.11 -0.49
N ARG A 244 -10.82 27.57 -1.37
CA ARG A 244 -11.09 27.77 -2.81
C ARG A 244 -11.55 26.49 -3.50
N TRP A 245 -11.10 25.33 -3.04
CA TRP A 245 -11.46 24.03 -3.61
C TRP A 245 -12.71 23.43 -2.94
N TRP A 246 -13.03 23.82 -1.68
CA TRP A 246 -14.05 23.15 -0.86
C TRP A 246 -15.27 23.99 -0.54
N GLN A 247 -15.36 25.22 -1.03
CA GLN A 247 -16.50 26.15 -0.83
C GLN A 247 -16.91 26.36 0.65
N LEU A 248 -16.02 26.11 1.61
CA LEU A 248 -16.31 26.21 3.05
C LEU A 248 -16.73 27.61 3.48
N GLU A 249 -16.07 28.62 2.95
CA GLU A 249 -16.39 30.04 3.23
C GLU A 249 -17.79 30.44 2.73
N SER A 250 -18.22 29.90 1.60
CA SER A 250 -19.54 30.19 1.04
C SER A 250 -20.67 29.61 1.88
N LEU A 251 -20.45 28.38 2.46
CA LEU A 251 -21.40 27.73 3.35
C LEU A 251 -21.50 28.49 4.69
N TYR A 252 -20.40 28.91 5.27
CA TYR A 252 -20.37 29.71 6.50
C TYR A 252 -21.13 31.02 6.31
N ARG A 253 -20.81 31.79 5.27
CA ARG A 253 -21.52 33.08 4.94
C ARG A 253 -23.00 32.84 4.63
N SER A 254 -23.34 31.70 4.05
CA SER A 254 -24.73 31.36 3.76
C SER A 254 -25.53 31.08 5.02
N ASN A 255 -24.94 30.52 6.05
CA ASN A 255 -25.63 30.21 7.30
C ASN A 255 -25.66 31.39 8.27
N MET A 256 -24.62 32.20 8.33
CA MET A 256 -24.56 33.40 9.18
C MET A 256 -25.75 34.38 9.05
N LYS A 257 -26.29 34.50 7.85
CA LYS A 257 -27.42 35.45 7.58
C LYS A 257 -28.71 35.08 8.29
N TYR A 258 -28.86 33.87 8.82
CA TYR A 258 -30.04 33.43 9.56
C TYR A 258 -29.88 33.57 11.09
N ASP A 259 -28.76 34.11 11.56
CA ASP A 259 -28.43 34.28 12.98
C ASP A 259 -28.57 32.95 13.78
N PRO A 260 -27.88 31.87 13.36
CA PRO A 260 -27.97 30.57 14.03
C PRO A 260 -27.20 30.58 15.35
N GLU A 261 -27.58 29.73 16.27
CA GLU A 261 -26.75 29.34 17.38
C GLU A 261 -25.65 28.37 16.88
N TRP A 262 -24.41 28.73 17.15
CA TRP A 262 -23.26 27.91 16.75
C TRP A 262 -22.88 26.93 17.85
N VAL A 263 -22.95 25.63 17.56
CA VAL A 263 -22.69 24.57 18.53
C VAL A 263 -21.45 23.78 18.10
N PRO A 264 -20.41 23.68 18.96
CA PRO A 264 -19.14 23.04 18.57
C PRO A 264 -19.29 21.55 18.26
N ARG A 265 -18.58 21.12 17.22
CA ARG A 265 -18.47 19.73 16.79
C ARG A 265 -17.02 19.30 16.82
N TYR A 266 -16.78 18.03 17.18
CA TYR A 266 -15.47 17.49 17.48
C TYR A 266 -15.09 16.38 16.50
N VAL A 267 -13.79 16.33 16.17
CA VAL A 267 -13.15 15.13 15.62
C VAL A 267 -12.50 14.37 16.79
N CYS A 268 -12.75 13.05 16.87
CA CYS A 268 -12.12 12.24 17.91
C CYS A 268 -11.11 11.28 17.27
N TYR A 269 -9.98 11.05 17.97
CA TYR A 269 -8.85 10.26 17.46
C TYR A 269 -8.10 9.62 18.63
N SER A 270 -7.51 8.44 18.41
CA SER A 270 -6.79 7.73 19.47
C SER A 270 -5.39 8.30 19.75
N ASP A 271 -4.70 8.83 18.75
CA ASP A 271 -3.33 9.36 18.86
C ASP A 271 -3.20 10.59 17.95
N ALA A 272 -2.53 11.64 18.42
CA ALA A 272 -2.32 12.88 17.66
C ALA A 272 -1.62 12.65 16.30
N ARG A 273 -0.76 11.65 16.23
CA ARG A 273 -0.08 11.24 14.99
C ARG A 273 -1.02 10.71 13.91
N LEU A 274 -2.22 10.30 14.29
CA LEU A 274 -3.23 9.78 13.37
C LEU A 274 -4.18 10.87 12.86
N ILE A 275 -4.11 12.10 13.38
CA ILE A 275 -4.96 13.22 12.93
C ILE A 275 -4.91 13.43 11.41
N PRO A 276 -3.73 13.48 10.75
CA PRO A 276 -3.68 13.63 9.29
C PRO A 276 -4.35 12.47 8.56
N ARG A 277 -4.19 11.25 9.06
CA ARG A 277 -4.81 10.04 8.48
C ARG A 277 -6.32 10.03 8.68
N VAL A 278 -6.80 10.43 9.87
CA VAL A 278 -8.24 10.62 10.13
C VAL A 278 -8.79 11.72 9.24
N GLY A 279 -8.06 12.82 9.04
CA GLY A 279 -8.43 13.90 8.13
C GLY A 279 -8.57 13.43 6.68
N VAL A 280 -7.60 12.70 6.16
CA VAL A 280 -7.66 12.11 4.79
C VAL A 280 -8.82 11.13 4.68
N ALA A 281 -9.02 10.24 5.66
CA ALA A 281 -10.15 9.32 5.70
C ALA A 281 -11.48 10.07 5.69
N SER A 282 -11.59 11.16 6.44
CA SER A 282 -12.78 12.03 6.48
C SER A 282 -13.06 12.66 5.11
N VAL A 283 -12.04 13.21 4.45
CA VAL A 283 -12.16 13.84 3.12
C VAL A 283 -12.61 12.84 2.05
N ILE A 284 -12.12 11.59 2.14
CA ILE A 284 -12.53 10.49 1.25
C ILE A 284 -13.96 10.05 1.59
N ALA A 285 -14.29 9.86 2.87
CA ALA A 285 -15.61 9.43 3.30
C ALA A 285 -16.71 10.46 2.93
N GLU A 286 -16.42 11.76 3.04
CA GLU A 286 -17.31 12.85 2.64
C GLU A 286 -17.40 13.05 1.12
N GLY A 287 -16.59 12.35 0.33
CA GLY A 287 -16.61 12.43 -1.13
C GLY A 287 -15.92 13.67 -1.72
N PHE A 288 -15.09 14.37 -0.95
CA PHE A 288 -14.27 15.50 -1.46
C PHE A 288 -13.03 15.02 -2.23
N LEU A 289 -12.53 13.82 -1.93
CA LEU A 289 -11.41 13.20 -2.63
C LEU A 289 -11.85 11.83 -3.14
N VAL A 290 -11.81 11.65 -4.45
CA VAL A 290 -12.06 10.36 -5.11
C VAL A 290 -10.72 9.78 -5.52
N LEU A 291 -10.34 8.65 -4.92
CA LEU A 291 -9.11 7.95 -5.31
C LEU A 291 -9.31 7.31 -6.69
N PRO A 292 -8.36 7.49 -7.65
CA PRO A 292 -8.53 7.05 -9.03
C PRO A 292 -8.66 5.52 -9.21
N PHE A 293 -8.47 4.74 -8.15
CA PHE A 293 -8.58 3.28 -8.14
C PHE A 293 -9.72 2.74 -7.26
N SER A 294 -10.52 3.59 -6.64
CA SER A 294 -11.73 3.13 -5.96
C SER A 294 -12.81 2.87 -7.01
N ARG A 295 -12.98 1.64 -7.47
CA ARG A 295 -14.19 1.21 -8.15
C ARG A 295 -15.34 1.27 -7.13
N ARG A 296 -15.98 2.44 -6.99
CA ARG A 296 -17.35 2.48 -6.51
C ARG A 296 -18.19 1.83 -7.59
N ASN A 297 -18.82 0.70 -7.25
CA ASN A 297 -19.91 0.16 -8.05
C ASN A 297 -21.01 1.24 -8.15
N GLU A 298 -21.02 1.97 -9.26
CA GLU A 298 -22.14 2.83 -9.63
C GLU A 298 -23.25 1.93 -10.19
N GLN A 299 -24.01 1.37 -9.29
CA GLN A 299 -25.38 0.93 -9.57
C GLN A 299 -26.23 1.32 -8.37
N HIS A 300 -26.61 2.57 -8.32
CA HIS A 300 -27.77 3.00 -7.55
C HIS A 300 -29.04 2.73 -8.35
N THR A 301 -29.36 1.47 -8.58
CA THR A 301 -30.73 1.02 -8.64
C THR A 301 -31.11 0.66 -7.22
N GLY A 302 -32.12 1.35 -6.66
CA GLY A 302 -32.64 1.27 -5.31
C GLY A 302 -32.82 -0.11 -4.65
N GLN A 303 -31.73 -0.76 -4.36
CA GLN A 303 -31.68 -1.90 -3.46
C GLN A 303 -30.50 -1.66 -2.50
N HIS A 304 -30.75 -0.84 -1.48
CA HIS A 304 -29.97 -0.92 -0.27
C HIS A 304 -30.22 -2.28 0.34
N THR A 305 -29.23 -3.17 0.25
CA THR A 305 -29.14 -4.34 1.12
C THR A 305 -29.10 -3.78 2.54
N THR A 306 -30.26 -3.78 3.20
CA THR A 306 -30.35 -3.65 4.63
C THR A 306 -29.47 -4.74 5.24
N ALA A 307 -28.31 -4.37 5.79
CA ALA A 307 -27.68 -5.23 6.78
C ALA A 307 -28.75 -5.57 7.82
N PRO A 308 -28.94 -6.84 8.19
CA PRO A 308 -29.96 -7.21 9.13
C PRO A 308 -29.79 -6.41 10.40
N ARG A 309 -30.82 -5.66 10.78
CA ARG A 309 -30.93 -5.01 12.10
C ARG A 309 -31.09 -6.14 13.11
N THR A 310 -30.02 -6.66 13.63
CA THR A 310 -30.05 -7.45 14.85
C THR A 310 -30.06 -6.45 16.00
N PRO A 311 -31.13 -6.37 16.81
CA PRO A 311 -31.07 -5.63 18.05
C PRO A 311 -29.99 -6.28 18.91
N VAL A 312 -29.04 -5.49 19.41
CA VAL A 312 -28.06 -5.94 20.40
C VAL A 312 -28.85 -6.26 21.66
N SER A 313 -29.32 -7.50 21.77
CA SER A 313 -29.80 -8.06 23.03
C SER A 313 -28.56 -8.33 23.89
N ALA A 314 -28.60 -7.88 25.14
CA ALA A 314 -27.53 -8.09 26.11
C ALA A 314 -27.52 -9.52 26.69
N GLU A 315 -27.96 -10.51 25.96
CA GLU A 315 -27.76 -11.92 26.26
C GLU A 315 -26.48 -12.38 25.57
N ILE A 316 -25.53 -12.88 26.36
CA ILE A 316 -24.33 -13.56 25.85
C ILE A 316 -24.82 -14.77 25.05
N PRO A 317 -24.64 -14.79 23.72
CA PRO A 317 -25.00 -15.98 22.95
C PRO A 317 -24.13 -17.14 23.40
N PRO A 318 -24.63 -18.40 23.38
CA PRO A 318 -23.78 -19.56 23.57
C PRO A 318 -22.64 -19.53 22.57
N ALA A 319 -21.45 -19.97 23.00
CA ALA A 319 -20.22 -19.92 22.23
C ALA A 319 -20.47 -20.31 20.77
N GLU A 320 -20.36 -19.32 19.87
CA GLU A 320 -20.50 -19.55 18.44
C GLU A 320 -19.43 -20.53 17.96
N GLU A 321 -19.78 -21.46 17.08
CA GLU A 321 -18.81 -22.29 16.37
C GLU A 321 -17.74 -21.39 15.73
N PRO A 322 -16.45 -21.73 15.85
CA PRO A 322 -15.37 -20.89 15.35
C PRO A 322 -15.56 -20.59 13.85
N ALA A 323 -15.68 -19.30 13.53
CA ALA A 323 -15.80 -18.78 12.18
C ALA A 323 -14.44 -18.34 11.63
N ASP A 324 -14.27 -18.36 10.31
CA ASP A 324 -13.12 -17.77 9.63
C ASP A 324 -13.15 -16.24 9.77
N THR A 325 -12.02 -15.56 9.52
CA THR A 325 -11.86 -14.11 9.59
C THR A 325 -12.86 -13.32 8.73
N ASP A 326 -13.48 -13.98 7.72
CA ASP A 326 -14.53 -13.42 6.88
C ASP A 326 -15.96 -13.73 7.38
N GLY A 327 -16.15 -14.26 8.59
CA GLY A 327 -17.47 -14.69 9.12
C GLY A 327 -18.05 -15.94 8.44
N ARG A 328 -17.26 -16.63 7.62
CA ARG A 328 -17.65 -17.88 6.99
C ARG A 328 -17.44 -19.05 7.94
N ARG A 329 -18.34 -20.02 7.89
CA ARG A 329 -18.20 -21.28 8.65
C ARG A 329 -16.87 -21.95 8.27
N LEU A 330 -16.05 -22.29 9.27
CA LEU A 330 -14.76 -22.98 9.03
C LEU A 330 -14.98 -24.25 8.20
N PRO A 331 -14.08 -24.56 7.25
CA PRO A 331 -14.12 -25.80 6.49
C PRO A 331 -14.22 -27.03 7.41
N GLU A 332 -14.97 -28.03 7.02
CA GLU A 332 -15.20 -29.23 7.83
C GLU A 332 -13.90 -29.87 8.33
N GLN A 333 -12.89 -29.99 7.46
CA GLN A 333 -11.59 -30.55 7.83
C GLN A 333 -10.89 -29.73 8.94
N VAL A 334 -11.04 -28.40 8.95
CA VAL A 334 -10.48 -27.56 10.03
C VAL A 334 -11.21 -27.85 11.34
N ARG A 335 -12.54 -27.92 11.31
CA ARG A 335 -13.34 -28.24 12.50
C ARG A 335 -13.02 -29.61 13.07
N VAL A 336 -12.86 -30.62 12.21
CA VAL A 336 -12.46 -31.96 12.63
C VAL A 336 -11.08 -31.94 13.30
N ARG A 337 -10.11 -31.22 12.74
CA ARG A 337 -8.75 -31.10 13.34
C ARG A 337 -8.74 -30.31 14.64
N MET A 338 -9.61 -29.29 14.77
CA MET A 338 -9.78 -28.58 16.05
C MET A 338 -10.40 -29.49 17.12
N ALA A 339 -11.45 -30.25 16.78
CA ALA A 339 -12.02 -31.23 17.70
C ALA A 339 -11.00 -32.30 18.15
N LYS A 340 -10.12 -32.74 17.22
CA LYS A 340 -9.01 -33.64 17.55
C LYS A 340 -7.99 -32.97 18.48
N LEU A 341 -7.68 -31.69 18.27
CA LEU A 341 -6.81 -30.93 19.18
C LEU A 341 -7.42 -30.82 20.59
N ASP A 342 -8.72 -30.54 20.71
CA ASP A 342 -9.42 -30.48 21.99
C ASP A 342 -9.39 -31.83 22.70
N GLU A 343 -9.54 -32.94 21.97
CA GLU A 343 -9.43 -34.30 22.52
C GLU A 343 -8.01 -34.59 23.04
N LEU A 344 -6.97 -34.22 22.28
CA LEU A 344 -5.58 -34.35 22.71
C LEU A 344 -5.33 -33.56 23.98
N THR A 345 -5.83 -32.32 24.07
CA THR A 345 -5.73 -31.47 25.25
C THR A 345 -6.41 -32.09 26.48
N ARG A 346 -7.63 -32.65 26.29
CA ARG A 346 -8.34 -33.36 27.37
C ARG A 346 -7.60 -34.61 27.86
N ARG A 347 -6.84 -35.26 26.98
CA ARG A 347 -5.96 -36.39 27.31
C ARG A 347 -4.62 -35.94 27.93
N GLY A 348 -4.39 -34.65 28.14
CA GLY A 348 -3.15 -34.10 28.69
C GLY A 348 -1.97 -34.09 27.71
N VAL A 349 -2.22 -34.27 26.41
CA VAL A 349 -1.21 -34.18 25.37
C VAL A 349 -1.02 -32.74 24.96
N ASP A 350 0.20 -32.21 25.15
CA ASP A 350 0.57 -30.87 24.65
C ASP A 350 0.90 -31.00 23.15
N ALA A 351 0.03 -30.44 22.30
CA ALA A 351 0.17 -30.44 20.86
C ALA A 351 1.18 -29.38 20.33
N TYR A 352 1.68 -28.49 21.20
CA TYR A 352 2.63 -27.43 20.88
C TYR A 352 3.70 -27.28 21.98
N PRO A 353 4.43 -28.37 22.28
CA PRO A 353 5.40 -28.39 23.38
C PRO A 353 6.60 -27.47 23.09
N ALA A 354 7.34 -27.14 24.13
CA ALA A 354 8.66 -26.53 23.98
C ALA A 354 9.58 -27.46 23.17
N GLY A 355 10.36 -26.86 22.25
CA GLY A 355 11.22 -27.62 21.35
C GLY A 355 12.53 -28.07 22.03
N GLU A 356 13.00 -29.22 21.64
CA GLU A 356 14.37 -29.70 21.89
C GLU A 356 15.03 -29.96 20.54
N PRO A 357 16.34 -29.66 20.36
CA PRO A 357 17.04 -29.98 19.13
C PRO A 357 16.99 -31.48 18.84
N PRO A 358 16.62 -31.95 17.63
CA PRO A 358 16.71 -33.33 17.25
C PRO A 358 18.20 -33.80 17.25
N SER A 359 18.47 -35.07 17.49
CA SER A 359 19.85 -35.59 17.49
C SER A 359 20.46 -35.56 16.10
N HIS A 360 19.64 -35.75 15.05
CA HIS A 360 20.06 -35.82 13.65
C HIS A 360 19.09 -35.04 12.77
N THR A 361 19.59 -34.39 11.73
CA THR A 361 18.79 -34.04 10.57
C THR A 361 18.38 -35.29 9.80
N VAL A 362 17.34 -35.19 8.97
CA VAL A 362 16.92 -36.32 8.13
C VAL A 362 18.05 -36.79 7.22
N ALA A 363 18.82 -35.88 6.62
CA ALA A 363 19.98 -36.25 5.78
C ALA A 363 21.05 -37.01 6.57
N GLN A 364 21.36 -36.60 7.80
CA GLN A 364 22.31 -37.30 8.69
C GLN A 364 21.79 -38.69 9.09
N ALA A 365 20.49 -38.78 9.44
CA ALA A 365 19.84 -40.03 9.78
C ALA A 365 19.90 -41.05 8.62
N LEU A 366 19.65 -40.61 7.39
CA LEU A 366 19.69 -41.47 6.20
C LEU A 366 21.08 -42.04 5.91
N THR A 367 22.13 -41.35 6.32
CA THR A 367 23.55 -41.81 6.16
C THR A 367 24.08 -42.55 7.38
N ALA A 368 23.36 -42.57 8.49
CA ALA A 368 23.77 -43.29 9.69
C ALA A 368 23.78 -44.84 9.46
N ALA A 369 24.59 -45.59 10.19
CA ALA A 369 24.63 -47.04 10.09
C ALA A 369 23.29 -47.66 10.56
N ASP A 370 23.01 -48.89 10.08
CA ASP A 370 21.87 -49.65 10.57
C ASP A 370 22.00 -49.92 12.07
N GLY A 371 20.88 -49.85 12.78
CA GLY A 371 20.86 -49.98 14.25
C GLY A 371 21.21 -48.70 15.00
N THR A 372 21.63 -47.62 14.33
CA THR A 372 21.88 -46.33 15.00
C THR A 372 20.57 -45.74 15.52
N GLU A 373 20.55 -45.43 16.80
CA GLU A 373 19.43 -44.69 17.41
C GLU A 373 19.49 -43.22 17.03
N VAL A 374 18.38 -42.71 16.49
CA VAL A 374 18.26 -41.32 16.05
C VAL A 374 16.93 -40.73 16.50
N ARG A 375 16.92 -39.42 16.73
CA ARG A 375 15.72 -38.59 16.93
C ARG A 375 15.68 -37.55 15.84
N VAL A 376 14.62 -37.57 15.03
CA VAL A 376 14.37 -36.64 13.92
C VAL A 376 13.07 -35.90 14.16
N ALA A 377 12.97 -34.70 13.64
CA ALA A 377 11.74 -33.88 13.73
C ALA A 377 11.39 -33.30 12.36
N GLY A 378 10.10 -33.27 12.01
CA GLY A 378 9.68 -32.75 10.71
C GLY A 378 8.20 -32.84 10.48
N ARG A 379 7.80 -32.46 9.26
CA ARG A 379 6.39 -32.42 8.83
C ARG A 379 5.97 -33.73 8.20
N ILE A 380 4.80 -34.24 8.60
CA ILE A 380 4.20 -35.44 8.00
C ILE A 380 3.53 -35.09 6.69
N LEU A 381 3.99 -35.68 5.59
CA LEU A 381 3.49 -35.42 4.24
C LEU A 381 2.67 -36.56 3.65
N ARG A 382 2.87 -37.78 4.13
CA ARG A 382 2.15 -38.98 3.69
C ARG A 382 1.91 -39.93 4.86
N LEU A 383 0.76 -40.55 4.84
CA LEU A 383 0.38 -41.62 5.75
C LEU A 383 -0.18 -42.81 4.94
N ARG A 384 0.27 -44.01 5.23
CA ARG A 384 -0.24 -45.24 4.65
C ARG A 384 -0.37 -46.29 5.75
N ASP A 385 -1.60 -46.60 6.11
CA ASP A 385 -1.96 -47.56 7.13
C ASP A 385 -2.31 -48.91 6.45
N TYR A 386 -1.72 -49.98 6.87
CA TYR A 386 -1.98 -51.35 6.38
C TYR A 386 -2.53 -52.25 7.47
N GLY A 387 -3.12 -51.70 8.54
CA GLY A 387 -3.83 -52.45 9.57
C GLY A 387 -2.96 -53.10 10.67
N GLY A 388 -1.67 -52.84 10.70
CA GLY A 388 -0.75 -53.34 11.72
C GLY A 388 0.64 -52.75 11.53
N VAL A 389 0.84 -52.10 10.37
CA VAL A 389 2.04 -51.36 10.03
C VAL A 389 1.67 -50.05 9.39
N LEU A 390 2.17 -48.97 9.93
CA LEU A 390 1.98 -47.62 9.39
C LEU A 390 3.27 -47.09 8.80
N PHE A 391 3.19 -46.59 7.58
CA PHE A 391 4.27 -45.82 6.94
C PHE A 391 3.91 -44.34 6.92
N ALA A 392 4.74 -43.51 7.55
CA ALA A 392 4.62 -42.06 7.48
C ALA A 392 5.86 -41.46 6.80
N GLN A 393 5.67 -40.46 5.95
CA GLN A 393 6.76 -39.72 5.34
C GLN A 393 6.98 -38.44 6.14
N LEU A 394 8.11 -38.34 6.79
CA LEU A 394 8.54 -37.16 7.55
C LEU A 394 9.55 -36.36 6.73
N ARG A 395 9.37 -35.05 6.65
CA ARG A 395 10.28 -34.12 5.97
C ARG A 395 10.75 -33.02 6.91
N ASP A 396 12.07 -32.84 6.96
CA ASP A 396 12.70 -31.64 7.50
C ASP A 396 13.24 -30.74 6.37
N TRP A 397 14.13 -29.80 6.71
CA TRP A 397 14.79 -28.96 5.69
C TRP A 397 15.77 -29.78 4.83
N SER A 398 16.41 -30.76 5.40
CA SER A 398 17.53 -31.54 4.81
C SER A 398 17.08 -32.68 3.90
N GLY A 399 15.85 -33.20 4.07
CA GLY A 399 15.39 -34.33 3.28
C GLY A 399 14.07 -34.94 3.77
N GLU A 400 13.78 -36.14 3.26
CA GLU A 400 12.60 -36.95 3.62
C GLU A 400 13.03 -38.34 4.09
N VAL A 401 12.42 -38.82 5.17
CA VAL A 401 12.63 -40.17 5.69
C VAL A 401 11.29 -40.88 5.88
N GLN A 402 11.25 -42.16 5.60
CA GLN A 402 10.13 -43.02 5.92
C GLN A 402 10.19 -43.43 7.39
N LEU A 403 9.12 -43.15 8.12
CA LEU A 403 8.86 -43.68 9.45
C LEU A 403 8.12 -45.01 9.31
N LEU A 404 8.50 -46.02 10.04
CA LEU A 404 7.84 -47.33 10.13
C LEU A 404 7.39 -47.51 11.58
N LEU A 405 6.06 -47.57 11.79
CA LEU A 405 5.46 -47.86 13.08
C LEU A 405 4.74 -49.19 13.01
N GLU A 406 4.86 -50.02 14.06
CA GLU A 406 4.23 -51.34 14.16
C GLU A 406 3.35 -51.42 15.41
N ASP A 407 2.40 -52.33 15.41
CA ASP A 407 1.51 -52.69 16.52
C ASP A 407 0.73 -51.50 17.14
N ASP A 408 0.70 -51.43 18.47
CA ASP A 408 -0.10 -50.43 19.24
C ASP A 408 0.29 -48.97 18.94
N ALA A 409 1.54 -48.72 18.58
CA ALA A 409 2.02 -47.37 18.19
C ALA A 409 1.31 -46.84 16.94
N THR A 410 0.82 -47.73 16.06
CA THR A 410 0.09 -47.39 14.85
C THR A 410 -1.28 -46.73 15.16
N ALA A 411 -2.03 -47.30 16.09
CA ALA A 411 -3.35 -46.83 16.46
C ALA A 411 -3.30 -45.43 17.11
N ASP A 412 -2.37 -45.23 18.06
CA ASP A 412 -2.20 -43.91 18.72
C ASP A 412 -1.73 -42.84 17.77
N PHE A 413 -0.82 -43.17 16.87
CA PHE A 413 -0.32 -42.24 15.85
C PHE A 413 -1.45 -41.78 14.89
N THR A 414 -2.22 -42.74 14.37
CA THR A 414 -3.31 -42.48 13.43
C THR A 414 -4.44 -41.64 14.09
N ALA A 415 -4.70 -41.90 15.37
CA ALA A 415 -5.68 -41.14 16.12
C ALA A 415 -5.27 -39.67 16.36
N ALA A 416 -3.97 -39.42 16.56
CA ALA A 416 -3.46 -38.09 16.93
C ALA A 416 -2.99 -37.23 15.76
N VAL A 417 -2.31 -37.88 14.77
CA VAL A 417 -1.54 -37.20 13.72
C VAL A 417 -2.34 -37.13 12.42
N ASP A 418 -2.33 -35.94 11.80
CA ASP A 418 -2.87 -35.67 10.49
C ASP A 418 -1.78 -35.23 9.50
N LEU A 419 -2.09 -35.28 8.19
CA LEU A 419 -1.20 -34.73 7.17
C LEU A 419 -0.94 -33.24 7.41
N GLY A 420 0.33 -32.88 7.45
CA GLY A 420 0.79 -31.54 7.74
C GLY A 420 1.24 -31.31 9.17
N ASP A 421 0.94 -32.21 10.11
CA ASP A 421 1.41 -32.10 11.48
C ASP A 421 2.95 -32.17 11.56
N LEU A 422 3.51 -31.52 12.56
CA LEU A 422 4.91 -31.62 12.92
C LEU A 422 5.07 -32.69 14.00
N VAL A 423 5.96 -33.65 13.76
CA VAL A 423 6.19 -34.77 14.63
C VAL A 423 7.69 -34.93 14.88
N GLU A 424 8.03 -35.25 16.12
CA GLU A 424 9.33 -35.77 16.50
C GLU A 424 9.22 -37.30 16.62
N ALA A 425 10.14 -38.01 16.02
CA ALA A 425 10.19 -39.47 16.06
C ALA A 425 11.56 -39.94 16.50
N THR A 426 11.60 -40.91 17.44
CA THR A 426 12.80 -41.59 17.94
C THR A 426 12.72 -43.02 17.51
N GLY A 427 13.87 -43.62 17.16
CA GLY A 427 13.95 -45.02 16.75
C GLY A 427 15.32 -45.36 16.20
N THR A 428 15.41 -46.51 15.56
CA THR A 428 16.66 -47.00 14.99
C THR A 428 16.61 -46.97 13.45
N MET A 429 17.74 -46.62 12.83
CA MET A 429 17.83 -46.62 11.37
C MET A 429 17.94 -48.05 10.86
N GLY A 430 17.15 -48.37 9.85
CA GLY A 430 17.07 -49.67 9.22
C GLY A 430 16.43 -49.62 7.86
N ALA A 431 15.89 -50.74 7.39
CA ALA A 431 15.16 -50.82 6.13
C ALA A 431 13.79 -51.50 6.33
N SER A 432 12.80 -51.05 5.57
CA SER A 432 11.52 -51.76 5.44
C SER A 432 11.71 -53.09 4.70
N ARG A 433 10.68 -53.96 4.71
CA ARG A 433 10.75 -55.28 4.01
C ARG A 433 11.07 -55.14 2.51
N ASN A 434 10.77 -54.03 1.90
CA ASN A 434 11.06 -53.74 0.50
C ASN A 434 12.42 -53.06 0.28
N GLY A 435 13.27 -53.00 1.30
CA GLY A 435 14.60 -52.41 1.22
C GLY A 435 14.64 -50.89 1.29
N THR A 436 13.50 -50.18 1.50
CA THR A 436 13.48 -48.74 1.64
C THR A 436 14.09 -48.34 2.98
N ARG A 437 15.08 -47.42 2.95
CA ARG A 437 15.70 -46.84 4.13
C ARG A 437 14.66 -46.15 5.01
N SER A 438 14.58 -46.57 6.29
CA SER A 438 13.48 -46.17 7.17
C SER A 438 13.96 -45.99 8.61
N LEU A 439 13.27 -45.12 9.35
CA LEU A 439 13.36 -45.06 10.80
C LEU A 439 12.35 -46.05 11.39
N LEU A 440 12.81 -47.07 12.07
CA LEU A 440 12.00 -47.99 12.83
C LEU A 440 11.67 -47.32 14.16
N VAL A 441 10.44 -46.83 14.26
CA VAL A 441 10.03 -45.91 15.35
C VAL A 441 9.79 -46.67 16.64
N THR A 442 10.46 -46.26 17.71
CA THR A 442 10.25 -46.76 19.07
C THR A 442 9.46 -45.77 19.94
N GLY A 443 9.41 -44.50 19.52
CA GLY A 443 8.70 -43.47 20.23
C GLY A 443 8.44 -42.25 19.34
N TRP A 444 7.39 -41.51 19.61
CA TRP A 444 7.05 -40.30 18.89
C TRP A 444 6.31 -39.32 19.79
N ARG A 445 6.32 -38.01 19.43
CA ARG A 445 5.49 -36.98 20.02
C ARG A 445 5.02 -35.98 18.97
N LEU A 446 3.84 -35.43 19.16
CA LEU A 446 3.34 -34.31 18.39
C LEU A 446 4.05 -33.04 18.87
N ILE A 447 4.57 -32.22 17.92
CA ILE A 447 5.27 -30.98 18.21
C ILE A 447 4.66 -29.78 17.50
N GLY A 448 3.56 -30.00 16.72
CA GLY A 448 2.81 -28.92 16.10
C GLY A 448 1.61 -29.47 15.33
N LYS A 449 0.40 -29.18 15.78
CA LYS A 449 -0.86 -29.56 15.12
C LYS A 449 -1.16 -28.67 13.93
N CYS A 450 -1.30 -29.25 12.75
CA CYS A 450 -1.65 -28.55 11.51
C CYS A 450 -3.16 -28.45 11.37
N LEU A 451 -3.74 -27.35 11.79
CA LEU A 451 -5.23 -27.16 11.78
C LEU A 451 -5.78 -26.99 10.38
N ARG A 452 -5.05 -26.40 9.44
CA ARG A 452 -5.48 -26.24 8.05
C ARG A 452 -4.92 -27.36 7.18
N PRO A 453 -5.75 -28.04 6.35
CA PRO A 453 -5.26 -29.08 5.47
C PRO A 453 -4.24 -28.52 4.48
N LEU A 454 -3.19 -29.28 4.18
CA LEU A 454 -2.27 -28.95 3.09
C LEU A 454 -3.01 -29.05 1.74
N PRO A 455 -2.58 -28.29 0.72
CA PRO A 455 -3.09 -28.40 -0.65
C PRO A 455 -3.01 -29.83 -1.18
N ASP A 456 -3.83 -30.11 -2.21
CA ASP A 456 -3.96 -31.47 -2.78
C ASP A 456 -2.58 -32.06 -3.14
N LYS A 457 -2.41 -33.34 -2.77
CA LYS A 457 -1.21 -34.13 -2.84
C LYS A 457 -0.60 -34.23 -4.23
N TRP A 458 -1.42 -34.16 -5.29
CA TRP A 458 -1.00 -34.38 -6.67
C TRP A 458 -0.76 -33.08 -7.47
N LYS A 459 -1.38 -31.98 -7.08
CA LYS A 459 -1.28 -30.71 -7.79
C LYS A 459 -0.43 -29.67 -7.03
N GLY A 460 -0.13 -29.91 -5.73
CA GLY A 460 0.53 -28.94 -4.89
C GLY A 460 -0.22 -27.60 -4.87
N LEU A 461 0.48 -26.53 -4.58
CA LEU A 461 0.02 -25.17 -4.78
C LEU A 461 0.53 -24.70 -6.15
N SER A 462 -0.28 -24.86 -7.22
CA SER A 462 0.14 -24.61 -8.60
C SER A 462 -0.16 -23.18 -9.07
N ASP A 463 -1.16 -22.52 -8.49
CA ASP A 463 -1.49 -21.13 -8.83
C ASP A 463 -0.38 -20.16 -8.37
N PRO A 464 0.28 -19.41 -9.27
CA PRO A 464 1.39 -18.52 -8.93
C PRO A 464 1.02 -17.46 -7.90
N GLU A 465 -0.19 -16.91 -7.96
CA GLU A 465 -0.63 -15.90 -7.01
C GLU A 465 -0.87 -16.49 -5.61
N ALA A 466 -1.45 -17.69 -5.53
CA ALA A 466 -1.62 -18.41 -4.27
C ALA A 466 -0.26 -18.78 -3.64
N ARG A 467 0.73 -19.17 -4.46
CA ARG A 467 2.11 -19.47 -4.01
C ARG A 467 2.78 -18.25 -3.37
N VAL A 468 2.56 -17.07 -3.93
CA VAL A 468 3.08 -15.81 -3.39
C VAL A 468 2.36 -15.44 -2.09
N ARG A 469 1.03 -15.50 -2.06
CA ARG A 469 0.21 -15.10 -0.91
C ARG A 469 0.33 -16.03 0.30
N THR A 470 0.45 -17.32 0.05
CA THR A 470 0.62 -18.34 1.09
C THR A 470 1.98 -19.02 0.99
N ARG A 471 3.03 -18.20 0.89
CA ARG A 471 4.40 -18.66 0.68
C ARG A 471 4.86 -19.71 1.70
N TYR A 472 4.42 -19.61 2.95
CA TYR A 472 4.70 -20.59 3.98
C TYR A 472 4.09 -21.97 3.69
N VAL A 473 2.96 -22.04 2.99
CA VAL A 473 2.37 -23.29 2.51
C VAL A 473 3.12 -23.77 1.27
N ASP A 474 3.42 -22.89 0.32
CA ASP A 474 4.24 -23.19 -0.86
C ASP A 474 5.56 -23.84 -0.47
N LEU A 475 6.31 -23.24 0.48
CA LEU A 475 7.55 -23.83 1.02
C LEU A 475 7.33 -25.16 1.73
N ALA A 476 6.18 -25.38 2.36
CA ALA A 476 5.89 -26.63 3.04
C ALA A 476 5.62 -27.78 2.07
N VAL A 477 5.04 -27.50 0.87
CA VAL A 477 4.61 -28.56 -0.05
C VAL A 477 5.46 -28.67 -1.32
N ASN A 478 6.00 -27.57 -1.85
CA ASN A 478 6.75 -27.53 -3.10
C ASN A 478 8.28 -27.60 -2.86
N PRO A 479 8.94 -28.68 -3.26
CA PRO A 479 10.39 -28.81 -3.13
C PRO A 479 11.18 -27.74 -3.88
N ASP A 480 10.70 -27.35 -5.09
CA ASP A 480 11.35 -26.37 -5.95
C ASP A 480 11.42 -24.98 -5.27
N SER A 481 10.36 -24.59 -4.54
CA SER A 481 10.37 -23.33 -3.80
C SER A 481 11.39 -23.32 -2.67
N ARG A 482 11.62 -24.46 -2.01
CA ARG A 482 12.66 -24.61 -0.99
C ARG A 482 14.05 -24.58 -1.61
N ALA A 483 14.25 -25.29 -2.73
CA ALA A 483 15.51 -25.27 -3.48
C ALA A 483 15.88 -23.86 -3.94
N LEU A 484 14.89 -23.06 -4.37
CA LEU A 484 15.09 -21.67 -4.78
C LEU A 484 15.55 -20.77 -3.63
N ILE A 485 14.97 -20.91 -2.43
CA ILE A 485 15.43 -20.18 -1.24
C ILE A 485 16.87 -20.59 -0.86
N ALA A 486 17.20 -21.89 -0.97
CA ALA A 486 18.56 -22.37 -0.74
C ALA A 486 19.55 -21.79 -1.76
N ALA A 487 19.21 -21.82 -3.06
CA ALA A 487 20.02 -21.25 -4.13
C ALA A 487 20.26 -19.75 -3.91
N ARG A 488 19.21 -18.99 -3.58
CA ARG A 488 19.35 -17.55 -3.23
C ARG A 488 20.36 -17.35 -2.09
N SER A 489 20.26 -18.15 -1.03
CA SER A 489 21.19 -18.05 0.11
C SER A 489 22.64 -18.31 -0.30
N GLN A 490 22.86 -19.31 -1.15
CA GLN A 490 24.19 -19.64 -1.69
C GLN A 490 24.74 -18.54 -2.59
N ILE A 491 23.90 -17.95 -3.45
CA ILE A 491 24.26 -16.81 -4.30
C ILE A 491 24.72 -15.62 -3.45
N LEU A 492 23.91 -15.20 -2.47
CA LEU A 492 24.25 -14.07 -1.59
C LEU A 492 25.56 -14.31 -0.82
N ARG A 493 25.76 -15.54 -0.34
CA ARG A 493 27.01 -15.92 0.33
C ARG A 493 28.20 -15.83 -0.64
N SER A 494 28.09 -16.39 -1.84
CA SER A 494 29.16 -16.39 -2.83
C SER A 494 29.55 -14.96 -3.25
N ILE A 495 28.57 -14.04 -3.38
CA ILE A 495 28.85 -12.62 -3.65
C ILE A 495 29.69 -12.02 -2.53
N ARG A 496 29.35 -12.25 -1.25
CA ARG A 496 30.13 -11.78 -0.10
C ARG A 496 31.52 -12.38 -0.07
N ASP A 497 31.61 -13.72 -0.18
CA ASP A 497 32.90 -14.42 -0.15
C ASP A 497 33.84 -13.88 -1.26
N THR A 498 33.32 -13.67 -2.49
CA THR A 498 34.08 -13.11 -3.61
C THR A 498 34.62 -11.70 -3.32
N LEU A 499 33.84 -10.84 -2.65
CA LEU A 499 34.27 -9.49 -2.29
C LEU A 499 35.26 -9.50 -1.12
N PHE A 500 35.02 -10.31 -0.09
CA PHE A 500 35.96 -10.46 1.03
C PHE A 500 37.32 -11.00 0.58
N ASP A 501 37.35 -11.99 -0.34
CA ASP A 501 38.58 -12.52 -0.92
C ASP A 501 39.38 -11.45 -1.70
N LYS A 502 38.69 -10.44 -2.22
CA LYS A 502 39.32 -9.27 -2.86
C LYS A 502 39.65 -8.13 -1.89
N GLY A 503 39.45 -8.34 -0.58
CA GLY A 503 39.79 -7.39 0.47
C GLY A 503 38.80 -6.22 0.62
N PHE A 504 37.55 -6.39 0.21
CA PHE A 504 36.48 -5.42 0.46
C PHE A 504 35.99 -5.50 1.90
N LEU A 505 35.60 -4.37 2.46
CA LEU A 505 34.95 -4.25 3.76
C LEU A 505 33.42 -4.12 3.56
N GLU A 506 32.64 -4.99 4.18
CA GLU A 506 31.17 -4.87 4.22
C GLU A 506 30.79 -3.83 5.28
N VAL A 507 29.87 -2.93 4.93
CA VAL A 507 29.37 -1.88 5.81
C VAL A 507 27.85 -1.82 5.75
N GLU A 508 27.26 -1.11 6.72
CA GLU A 508 25.85 -0.75 6.74
C GLU A 508 25.72 0.76 6.80
N THR A 509 25.01 1.34 5.85
CA THR A 509 24.74 2.78 5.79
C THR A 509 23.27 3.07 6.10
N PRO A 510 22.87 4.33 6.41
CA PRO A 510 21.51 4.64 6.79
C PRO A 510 20.48 4.27 5.72
N ILE A 511 19.44 3.54 6.14
CA ILE A 511 18.24 3.29 5.33
C ILE A 511 17.33 4.53 5.34
N LEU A 512 17.26 5.24 6.47
CA LEU A 512 16.53 6.50 6.60
C LEU A 512 17.44 7.65 6.22
N GLN A 513 17.07 8.40 5.19
CA GLN A 513 17.88 9.50 4.64
C GLN A 513 17.09 10.80 4.65
N GLN A 514 17.75 11.92 4.89
CA GLN A 514 17.14 13.26 4.83
C GLN A 514 16.96 13.74 3.39
N ILE A 515 17.85 13.35 2.50
CA ILE A 515 17.87 13.67 1.09
C ILE A 515 18.00 12.35 0.33
N HIS A 516 17.15 12.11 -0.66
CA HIS A 516 17.27 10.94 -1.52
C HIS A 516 18.26 11.22 -2.65
N GLY A 517 19.02 10.21 -3.03
CA GLY A 517 20.00 10.34 -4.11
C GLY A 517 20.73 9.04 -4.43
N GLY A 518 21.64 9.07 -5.39
CA GLY A 518 22.40 7.92 -5.85
C GLY A 518 21.73 7.14 -6.99
N ALA A 519 20.49 7.48 -7.36
CA ALA A 519 19.79 6.91 -8.51
C ALA A 519 18.67 7.85 -8.97
N ASN A 520 18.16 7.63 -10.17
CA ASN A 520 16.92 8.25 -10.64
C ASN A 520 15.78 7.28 -10.31
N ALA A 521 15.08 7.50 -9.20
CA ALA A 521 13.99 6.65 -8.76
C ALA A 521 13.08 7.39 -7.79
N ARG A 522 11.81 7.01 -7.74
CA ARG A 522 10.84 7.60 -6.84
C ARG A 522 11.00 7.07 -5.41
N PRO A 523 11.25 7.92 -4.39
CA PRO A 523 11.44 7.47 -3.02
C PRO A 523 10.11 7.18 -2.31
N PHE A 524 10.18 6.39 -1.22
CA PHE A 524 9.14 6.32 -0.18
C PHE A 524 9.43 7.37 0.89
N HIS A 525 8.39 8.07 1.35
CA HIS A 525 8.47 9.05 2.43
C HIS A 525 8.12 8.42 3.77
N THR A 526 8.79 8.87 4.82
CA THR A 526 8.52 8.52 6.21
C THR A 526 8.79 9.73 7.12
N HIS A 527 8.54 9.59 8.44
CA HIS A 527 8.71 10.67 9.41
C HIS A 527 9.33 10.16 10.70
N ILE A 528 10.28 10.91 11.27
CA ILE A 528 10.84 10.65 12.59
C ILE A 528 10.28 11.63 13.62
N ASN A 529 9.48 11.13 14.54
CA ASN A 529 8.78 11.95 15.53
C ASN A 529 9.72 12.66 16.52
N ALA A 530 10.88 12.07 16.83
CA ALA A 530 11.81 12.64 17.82
C ALA A 530 12.38 14.00 17.41
N TYR A 531 12.50 14.26 16.10
CA TYR A 531 13.04 15.49 15.53
C TYR A 531 12.02 16.26 14.71
N ASP A 532 10.76 15.75 14.61
CA ASP A 532 9.72 16.32 13.73
C ASP A 532 10.24 16.53 12.31
N LEU A 533 10.85 15.49 11.74
CA LEU A 533 11.58 15.55 10.48
C LEU A 533 11.09 14.49 9.50
N ASP A 534 10.80 14.92 8.27
CA ASP A 534 10.49 14.02 7.17
C ASP A 534 11.77 13.40 6.62
N LEU A 535 11.70 12.11 6.33
CA LEU A 535 12.79 11.29 5.82
C LEU A 535 12.32 10.48 4.61
N TYR A 536 13.30 9.97 3.89
CA TYR A 536 13.09 9.02 2.80
C TYR A 536 13.63 7.65 3.17
N LEU A 537 13.01 6.59 2.68
CA LEU A 537 13.67 5.30 2.57
C LEU A 537 14.64 5.35 1.40
N ARG A 538 15.89 4.94 1.59
CA ARG A 538 16.95 5.04 0.57
C ARG A 538 16.57 4.35 -0.73
N ILE A 539 16.84 5.00 -1.84
CA ILE A 539 16.76 4.41 -3.19
C ILE A 539 18.06 3.72 -3.59
N ALA A 540 19.17 4.13 -2.98
CA ALA A 540 20.53 3.61 -3.15
C ALA A 540 21.42 3.99 -1.94
N PRO A 541 22.45 3.23 -1.57
CA PRO A 541 23.43 3.59 -0.54
C PRO A 541 24.60 4.43 -1.10
N GLU A 542 24.68 4.71 -2.38
CA GLU A 542 25.78 5.28 -3.16
C GLU A 542 26.48 6.47 -2.49
N LEU A 543 25.69 7.52 -2.11
CA LEU A 543 26.29 8.76 -1.60
C LEU A 543 27.00 8.56 -0.25
N TYR A 544 26.52 7.61 0.57
CA TYR A 544 27.17 7.28 1.83
C TYR A 544 28.43 6.41 1.62
N LEU A 545 28.42 5.48 0.67
CA LEU A 545 29.59 4.68 0.35
C LEU A 545 30.73 5.53 -0.26
N LYS A 546 30.39 6.51 -1.11
CA LYS A 546 31.35 7.50 -1.62
C LYS A 546 31.96 8.34 -0.49
N ARG A 547 31.18 8.74 0.53
CA ARG A 547 31.72 9.43 1.72
C ARG A 547 32.69 8.56 2.50
N LEU A 548 32.50 7.25 2.56
CA LEU A 548 33.48 6.33 3.15
C LEU A 548 34.77 6.27 2.34
N CYS A 549 34.69 6.32 1.01
CA CYS A 549 35.91 6.43 0.16
C CYS A 549 36.64 7.75 0.41
N VAL A 550 35.96 8.88 0.60
CA VAL A 550 36.56 10.13 1.05
C VAL A 550 37.26 9.96 2.40
N GLY A 551 36.65 9.18 3.32
CA GLY A 551 37.22 8.84 4.63
C GLY A 551 38.42 7.89 4.59
N GLY A 552 38.84 7.43 3.41
CA GLY A 552 39.98 6.55 3.23
C GLY A 552 39.68 5.05 3.24
N VAL A 553 38.40 4.64 3.15
CA VAL A 553 38.04 3.22 2.97
C VAL A 553 38.18 2.88 1.48
N GLU A 554 39.30 2.26 1.11
CA GLU A 554 39.66 2.04 -0.29
C GLU A 554 38.82 1.00 -1.01
N ARG A 555 38.28 0.01 -0.30
CA ARG A 555 37.41 -1.05 -0.85
C ARG A 555 36.26 -1.29 0.09
N VAL A 556 35.08 -0.88 -0.31
CA VAL A 556 33.87 -0.94 0.52
C VAL A 556 32.71 -1.49 -0.29
N PHE A 557 31.86 -2.27 0.35
CA PHE A 557 30.60 -2.68 -0.24
C PHE A 557 29.48 -2.72 0.80
N GLU A 558 28.27 -2.58 0.31
CA GLU A 558 27.04 -2.87 1.07
C GLU A 558 26.14 -3.77 0.26
N LEU A 559 25.66 -4.84 0.90
CA LEU A 559 24.64 -5.72 0.35
C LEU A 559 23.38 -5.56 1.21
N GLY A 560 22.51 -4.67 0.78
CA GLY A 560 21.39 -4.20 1.60
C GLY A 560 20.09 -4.01 0.84
N ARG A 561 19.06 -3.53 1.55
CA ARG A 561 17.76 -3.20 0.97
C ARG A 561 17.75 -1.80 0.42
N ALA A 562 17.21 -1.67 -0.79
CA ALA A 562 16.83 -0.40 -1.41
C ALA A 562 15.32 -0.39 -1.67
N PHE A 563 14.74 0.81 -1.76
CA PHE A 563 13.29 1.01 -1.82
C PHE A 563 12.97 2.00 -2.94
N ARG A 564 12.18 1.56 -3.94
CA ARG A 564 11.74 2.41 -5.06
C ARG A 564 10.24 2.31 -5.19
N ASN A 565 9.55 3.44 -5.12
CA ASN A 565 8.09 3.52 -5.18
C ASN A 565 7.60 3.50 -6.63
N GLU A 566 7.86 2.39 -7.30
CA GLU A 566 7.61 2.15 -8.72
C GLU A 566 6.63 0.98 -8.92
N GLY A 567 6.48 0.52 -10.17
CA GLY A 567 5.61 -0.60 -10.52
C GLY A 567 6.04 -1.92 -9.88
N VAL A 568 5.11 -2.88 -9.84
CA VAL A 568 5.36 -4.26 -9.39
C VAL A 568 5.05 -5.20 -10.55
N ASP A 569 6.07 -5.84 -11.10
CA ASP A 569 5.96 -6.76 -12.23
C ASP A 569 6.83 -8.02 -12.04
N PHE A 570 7.21 -8.70 -13.13
CA PHE A 570 8.01 -9.92 -13.07
C PHE A 570 9.48 -9.67 -12.69
N SER A 571 10.00 -8.45 -12.89
CA SER A 571 11.38 -8.03 -12.65
C SER A 571 11.54 -6.93 -11.60
N HIS A 572 10.43 -6.31 -11.16
CA HIS A 572 10.41 -5.21 -10.20
C HIS A 572 9.63 -5.53 -8.94
N ASN A 573 10.21 -5.18 -7.79
CA ASN A 573 9.58 -5.20 -6.47
C ASN A 573 9.97 -3.91 -5.74
N PRO A 574 9.06 -3.21 -5.06
CA PRO A 574 9.35 -1.89 -4.46
C PRO A 574 10.41 -1.95 -3.34
N GLU A 575 10.66 -3.12 -2.79
CA GLU A 575 11.74 -3.42 -1.86
C GLU A 575 12.58 -4.55 -2.45
N PHE A 576 13.87 -4.32 -2.69
CA PHE A 576 14.76 -5.28 -3.34
C PHE A 576 16.16 -5.25 -2.73
N THR A 577 16.96 -6.28 -3.04
CA THR A 577 18.35 -6.38 -2.57
C THR A 577 19.28 -5.79 -3.61
N LEU A 578 20.05 -4.80 -3.20
CA LEU A 578 21.07 -4.13 -4.00
C LEU A 578 22.44 -4.43 -3.42
N LEU A 579 23.40 -4.73 -4.27
CA LEU A 579 24.83 -4.69 -3.98
C LEU A 579 25.38 -3.40 -4.55
N GLU A 580 26.05 -2.62 -3.73
CA GLU A 580 26.92 -1.55 -4.19
C GLU A 580 28.34 -1.73 -3.65
N ALA A 581 29.33 -1.57 -4.51
CA ALA A 581 30.74 -1.73 -4.17
C ALA A 581 31.59 -0.64 -4.83
N TYR A 582 32.49 -0.07 -4.05
CA TYR A 582 33.38 1.02 -4.46
C TYR A 582 34.81 0.65 -4.21
N GLN A 583 35.68 0.89 -5.22
CA GLN A 583 37.10 0.61 -5.14
C GLN A 583 37.91 1.86 -5.55
N ALA A 584 38.68 2.39 -4.62
CA ALA A 584 39.65 3.43 -4.91
C ALA A 584 40.73 2.94 -5.89
N HIS A 585 41.24 3.85 -6.72
CA HIS A 585 42.25 3.59 -7.76
C HIS A 585 41.79 2.59 -8.83
N ALA A 586 40.45 2.46 -9.04
CA ALA A 586 39.81 1.68 -10.08
C ALA A 586 38.95 2.54 -10.98
N ASP A 587 38.48 2.01 -12.08
CA ASP A 587 37.56 2.63 -13.00
C ASP A 587 36.44 1.64 -13.43
N TYR A 588 35.52 2.06 -14.29
CA TYR A 588 34.41 1.26 -14.79
C TYR A 588 34.89 -0.02 -15.52
N ARG A 589 36.04 -0.04 -16.14
CA ARG A 589 36.60 -1.22 -16.83
C ARG A 589 37.05 -2.28 -15.85
N THR A 590 37.60 -1.90 -14.70
CA THR A 590 37.94 -2.80 -13.59
C THR A 590 36.74 -3.62 -13.14
N TRP A 591 35.55 -3.01 -13.17
CA TRP A 591 34.31 -3.65 -12.77
C TRP A 591 33.70 -4.57 -13.82
N ILE A 592 34.12 -4.54 -15.11
CA ILE A 592 33.72 -5.55 -16.10
C ILE A 592 34.14 -6.94 -15.64
N ASP A 593 35.41 -7.12 -15.30
CA ASP A 593 35.93 -8.39 -14.76
C ASP A 593 35.36 -8.69 -13.35
N GLY A 594 35.17 -7.66 -12.54
CA GLY A 594 34.60 -7.77 -11.20
C GLY A 594 33.17 -8.29 -11.22
N ALA A 595 32.28 -7.69 -11.99
CA ALA A 595 30.87 -8.07 -12.10
C ALA A 595 30.71 -9.47 -12.72
N ARG A 596 31.49 -9.77 -13.80
CA ARG A 596 31.49 -11.11 -14.39
C ARG A 596 31.89 -12.17 -13.38
N ALA A 597 32.96 -11.97 -12.61
CA ALA A 597 33.42 -12.91 -11.61
C ALA A 597 32.39 -13.12 -10.48
N LEU A 598 31.73 -12.04 -10.01
CA LEU A 598 30.66 -12.15 -9.01
C LEU A 598 29.52 -13.04 -9.49
N ILE A 599 29.05 -12.85 -10.71
CA ILE A 599 27.93 -13.61 -11.26
C ILE A 599 28.33 -15.05 -11.57
N GLN A 600 29.50 -15.30 -12.16
CA GLN A 600 29.98 -16.64 -12.48
C GLN A 600 30.21 -17.46 -11.21
N ASN A 601 30.83 -16.89 -10.17
CA ASN A 601 31.01 -17.55 -8.88
C ASN A 601 29.69 -17.87 -8.19
N ALA A 602 28.74 -16.94 -8.26
CA ALA A 602 27.38 -17.13 -7.72
C ALA A 602 26.64 -18.26 -8.45
N ALA A 603 26.78 -18.35 -9.78
CA ALA A 603 26.21 -19.45 -10.57
C ALA A 603 26.84 -20.81 -10.19
N ILE A 604 28.16 -20.85 -10.04
CA ILE A 604 28.87 -22.07 -9.58
C ILE A 604 28.36 -22.49 -8.20
N ALA A 605 28.19 -21.54 -7.28
CA ALA A 605 27.72 -21.85 -5.93
C ALA A 605 26.29 -22.40 -5.91
N ALA A 606 25.41 -21.91 -6.79
CA ALA A 606 24.01 -22.34 -6.84
C ALA A 606 23.79 -23.60 -7.69
N ASN A 607 24.46 -23.71 -8.84
CA ASN A 607 24.20 -24.73 -9.88
C ASN A 607 25.33 -25.75 -10.02
N GLY A 608 26.46 -25.59 -9.30
CA GLY A 608 27.64 -26.42 -9.43
C GLY A 608 28.55 -26.14 -10.63
N SER A 609 28.14 -25.23 -11.50
CA SER A 609 28.86 -24.76 -12.69
C SER A 609 28.50 -23.31 -13.03
N ALA A 610 29.30 -22.63 -13.85
CA ALA A 610 29.00 -21.28 -14.31
C ALA A 610 27.84 -21.33 -15.37
N THR A 611 26.68 -21.76 -14.96
CA THR A 611 25.49 -21.95 -15.78
C THR A 611 24.33 -21.09 -15.26
N ALA A 612 23.72 -20.33 -16.13
CA ALA A 612 22.47 -19.61 -15.88
C ALA A 612 21.28 -20.37 -16.50
N LEU A 613 20.07 -20.17 -15.98
CA LEU A 613 18.87 -20.84 -16.48
C LEU A 613 17.97 -19.83 -17.23
N ARG A 614 17.87 -20.00 -18.55
CA ARG A 614 17.03 -19.13 -19.39
C ARG A 614 15.61 -19.68 -19.47
N PRO A 615 14.56 -18.92 -19.09
CA PRO A 615 13.18 -19.34 -19.28
C PRO A 615 12.81 -19.26 -20.77
N ARG A 616 12.20 -20.34 -21.30
CA ARG A 616 11.65 -20.39 -22.66
C ARG A 616 10.14 -20.16 -22.66
N ALA A 617 9.58 -19.79 -23.79
CA ALA A 617 8.15 -19.52 -23.96
C ALA A 617 7.25 -20.72 -23.59
N ASP A 618 7.73 -21.93 -23.69
CA ASP A 618 7.03 -23.17 -23.30
C ASP A 618 7.08 -23.47 -21.78
N GLY A 619 7.73 -22.59 -20.99
CA GLY A 619 7.91 -22.74 -19.54
C GLY A 619 9.07 -23.64 -19.14
N THR A 620 9.84 -24.17 -20.07
CA THR A 620 11.07 -24.92 -19.80
C THR A 620 12.23 -23.99 -19.48
N LEU A 621 13.21 -24.49 -18.70
CA LEU A 621 14.43 -23.77 -18.38
C LEU A 621 15.60 -24.36 -19.21
N GLU A 622 16.26 -23.50 -19.97
CA GLU A 622 17.43 -23.84 -20.75
C GLU A 622 18.70 -23.47 -19.99
N PRO A 623 19.61 -24.44 -19.74
CA PRO A 623 20.91 -24.12 -19.18
C PRO A 623 21.79 -23.42 -20.23
N VAL A 624 22.31 -22.26 -19.87
CA VAL A 624 23.20 -21.45 -20.71
C VAL A 624 24.54 -21.34 -19.99
N ASP A 625 25.63 -21.71 -20.67
CA ASP A 625 26.98 -21.53 -20.16
C ASP A 625 27.38 -20.07 -20.19
N ILE A 626 27.71 -19.52 -19.03
CA ILE A 626 28.14 -18.12 -18.84
C ILE A 626 29.61 -18.02 -18.39
N SER A 627 30.39 -19.10 -18.51
CA SER A 627 31.78 -19.17 -18.03
C SER A 627 32.77 -18.33 -18.87
N GLY A 628 32.43 -17.99 -20.10
CA GLY A 628 33.24 -17.24 -21.04
C GLY A 628 33.43 -15.76 -20.75
N GLN A 629 34.14 -15.09 -21.65
CA GLN A 629 34.15 -13.62 -21.74
C GLN A 629 32.82 -13.13 -22.34
N TRP A 630 32.32 -12.03 -21.86
CA TRP A 630 31.07 -11.44 -22.37
C TRP A 630 31.36 -10.27 -23.30
N PRO A 631 30.56 -10.05 -24.34
CA PRO A 631 30.70 -8.92 -25.25
C PRO A 631 30.74 -7.58 -24.53
N VAL A 632 31.53 -6.65 -25.05
CA VAL A 632 31.61 -5.24 -24.61
C VAL A 632 31.33 -4.39 -25.85
N VAL A 633 30.23 -3.66 -25.87
CA VAL A 633 29.72 -2.93 -27.04
C VAL A 633 29.42 -1.48 -26.65
N GLY A 634 29.88 -0.53 -27.48
CA GLY A 634 29.54 0.90 -27.29
C GLY A 634 28.02 1.13 -27.49
N VAL A 635 27.40 1.94 -26.59
CA VAL A 635 25.95 2.24 -26.70
C VAL A 635 25.61 2.83 -28.06
N HIS A 636 26.40 3.80 -28.53
CA HIS A 636 26.16 4.43 -29.85
C HIS A 636 26.35 3.44 -31.02
N ASP A 637 27.29 2.50 -30.90
CA ASP A 637 27.51 1.46 -31.91
C ASP A 637 26.33 0.46 -31.92
N ALA A 638 25.85 0.07 -30.73
CA ALA A 638 24.71 -0.83 -30.59
C ALA A 638 23.43 -0.22 -31.17
N VAL A 639 23.14 1.04 -30.85
CA VAL A 639 22.00 1.77 -31.41
C VAL A 639 22.16 1.93 -32.91
N SER A 640 23.36 2.25 -33.39
CA SER A 640 23.63 2.35 -34.87
C SER A 640 23.34 1.04 -35.59
N ALA A 641 23.80 -0.08 -35.03
CA ALA A 641 23.58 -1.40 -35.63
C ALA A 641 22.09 -1.79 -35.65
N ALA A 642 21.36 -1.48 -34.58
CA ALA A 642 19.94 -1.79 -34.47
C ALA A 642 19.06 -0.90 -35.36
N LEU A 643 19.42 0.37 -35.49
CA LEU A 643 18.69 1.35 -36.31
C LEU A 643 19.02 1.25 -37.80
N GLY A 644 20.23 0.80 -38.17
CA GLY A 644 20.77 0.84 -39.52
C GLY A 644 21.29 2.21 -39.96
N GLU A 645 21.48 3.14 -39.01
CA GLU A 645 21.92 4.52 -39.20
C GLU A 645 23.15 4.80 -38.34
N HIS A 646 23.99 5.76 -38.71
CA HIS A 646 25.20 6.05 -37.91
C HIS A 646 24.94 7.07 -36.81
N VAL A 647 24.76 6.59 -35.58
CA VAL A 647 24.57 7.40 -34.36
C VAL A 647 25.90 7.67 -33.68
N GLN A 648 26.23 8.94 -33.44
CA GLN A 648 27.47 9.37 -32.79
C GLN A 648 27.18 10.27 -31.58
N PRO A 649 28.13 10.42 -30.63
CA PRO A 649 28.01 11.37 -29.51
C PRO A 649 27.90 12.83 -29.96
N GLY A 650 27.64 13.22 -31.08
CA GLY A 650 27.45 14.60 -31.57
C GLY A 650 26.33 14.69 -32.59
N THR A 651 25.55 13.58 -32.77
CA THR A 651 24.39 13.58 -33.66
C THR A 651 23.36 14.59 -33.18
N ASP A 652 22.91 15.45 -34.07
CA ASP A 652 21.98 16.52 -33.70
C ASP A 652 20.60 15.98 -33.29
N LEU A 653 19.96 16.67 -32.34
CA LEU A 653 18.70 16.27 -31.76
C LEU A 653 17.56 16.11 -32.80
N ALA A 654 17.52 16.93 -33.83
CA ALA A 654 16.45 16.86 -34.84
C ALA A 654 16.58 15.59 -35.67
N THR A 655 17.80 15.14 -35.97
CA THR A 655 18.06 13.87 -36.65
C THR A 655 17.69 12.68 -35.77
N LEU A 656 18.08 12.68 -34.48
CA LEU A 656 17.71 11.62 -33.55
C LEU A 656 16.19 11.49 -33.41
N ARG A 657 15.46 12.58 -33.29
CA ARG A 657 14.00 12.59 -33.22
C ARG A 657 13.34 12.04 -34.47
N ARG A 658 13.85 12.37 -35.65
CA ARG A 658 13.34 11.79 -36.92
C ARG A 658 13.51 10.27 -36.98
N TRP A 659 14.63 9.77 -36.45
CA TRP A 659 14.87 8.33 -36.35
C TRP A 659 13.95 7.65 -35.33
N CYS A 660 13.70 8.29 -34.19
CA CYS A 660 12.69 7.82 -33.22
C CYS A 660 11.30 7.76 -33.85
N ASP A 661 10.89 8.82 -34.57
CA ASP A 661 9.59 8.86 -35.26
C ASP A 661 9.47 7.72 -36.32
N ALA A 662 10.55 7.47 -37.07
CA ALA A 662 10.58 6.38 -38.04
C ALA A 662 10.56 4.99 -37.39
N ALA A 663 11.17 4.83 -36.23
CA ALA A 663 11.20 3.58 -35.46
C ALA A 663 10.00 3.40 -34.53
N GLY A 664 9.09 4.37 -34.42
CA GLY A 664 7.93 4.34 -33.52
C GLY A 664 8.29 4.49 -32.05
N ILE A 665 9.44 5.10 -31.72
CA ILE A 665 9.92 5.33 -30.35
C ILE A 665 9.38 6.66 -29.85
N ALA A 666 8.68 6.65 -28.69
CA ALA A 666 8.15 7.86 -28.07
C ALA A 666 9.26 8.62 -27.33
N TYR A 667 9.25 9.96 -27.42
CA TYR A 667 10.18 10.83 -26.68
C TYR A 667 9.48 12.08 -26.18
N GLN A 668 10.02 12.70 -25.14
CA GLN A 668 9.48 13.95 -24.60
C GLN A 668 10.11 15.17 -25.30
N ARG A 669 9.34 16.24 -25.49
CA ARG A 669 9.82 17.45 -26.17
C ARG A 669 10.99 18.14 -25.46
N GLY A 670 11.09 17.99 -24.14
CA GLY A 670 12.14 18.61 -23.31
C GLY A 670 13.44 17.80 -23.24
N TRP A 671 13.50 16.60 -23.81
CA TRP A 671 14.70 15.76 -23.75
C TRP A 671 15.82 16.29 -24.65
N ASP A 672 17.05 16.18 -24.15
CA ASP A 672 18.26 16.45 -24.92
C ASP A 672 18.64 15.25 -25.81
N ALA A 673 19.74 15.37 -26.57
CA ALA A 673 20.21 14.33 -27.45
C ALA A 673 20.59 13.05 -26.69
N GLY A 674 21.17 13.15 -25.50
CA GLY A 674 21.57 12.01 -24.71
C GLY A 674 20.39 11.23 -24.17
N ALA A 675 19.34 11.90 -23.69
CA ALA A 675 18.12 11.26 -23.25
C ALA A 675 17.41 10.53 -24.40
N VAL A 676 17.41 11.11 -25.61
CA VAL A 676 16.84 10.44 -26.80
C VAL A 676 17.65 9.21 -27.20
N VAL A 677 18.99 9.27 -27.15
CA VAL A 677 19.84 8.08 -27.41
C VAL A 677 19.63 6.99 -26.38
N LEU A 678 19.44 7.35 -25.09
CA LEU A 678 19.12 6.38 -24.04
C LEU A 678 17.81 5.65 -24.33
N GLU A 679 16.76 6.38 -24.67
CA GLU A 679 15.46 5.80 -25.06
C GLU A 679 15.56 4.88 -26.28
N MET A 680 16.37 5.28 -27.30
CA MET A 680 16.62 4.42 -28.44
C MET A 680 17.35 3.13 -28.03
N TYR A 681 18.30 3.23 -27.11
CA TYR A 681 19.02 2.07 -26.57
C TYR A 681 18.08 1.11 -25.84
N GLU A 682 17.24 1.60 -24.94
CA GLU A 682 16.29 0.80 -24.19
C GLU A 682 15.34 0.02 -25.15
N HIS A 683 14.75 0.67 -26.13
CA HIS A 683 13.81 0.05 -27.07
C HIS A 683 14.43 -0.84 -28.15
N LEU A 684 15.59 -0.49 -28.66
CA LEU A 684 16.18 -1.18 -29.81
C LEU A 684 17.19 -2.24 -29.44
N VAL A 685 17.85 -2.10 -28.27
CA VAL A 685 19.01 -2.89 -27.87
C VAL A 685 18.75 -3.67 -26.60
N GLU A 686 18.41 -3.01 -25.51
CA GLU A 686 18.29 -3.63 -24.19
C GLU A 686 17.29 -4.78 -24.20
N ASP A 687 16.06 -4.52 -24.62
CA ASP A 687 14.97 -5.52 -24.68
C ASP A 687 15.29 -6.73 -25.57
N ARG A 688 16.24 -6.58 -26.51
CA ARG A 688 16.62 -7.60 -27.49
C ARG A 688 17.92 -8.31 -27.18
N THR A 689 18.56 -7.95 -26.08
CA THR A 689 19.82 -8.53 -25.65
C THR A 689 19.62 -9.96 -25.18
N GLU A 690 20.17 -10.94 -25.91
CA GLU A 690 20.01 -12.37 -25.60
C GLU A 690 21.09 -12.95 -24.70
N GLU A 691 22.35 -12.44 -24.80
CA GLU A 691 23.51 -12.93 -24.04
C GLU A 691 23.97 -11.86 -23.05
N PRO A 692 24.60 -12.24 -21.93
CA PRO A 692 25.19 -11.27 -21.03
C PRO A 692 26.16 -10.37 -21.79
N THR A 693 25.85 -9.08 -21.88
CA THR A 693 26.58 -8.08 -22.68
C THR A 693 26.78 -6.83 -21.86
N PHE A 694 28.00 -6.29 -21.86
CA PHE A 694 28.32 -4.98 -21.29
C PHE A 694 28.13 -3.91 -22.37
N TYR A 695 27.20 -3.01 -22.18
CA TYR A 695 27.04 -1.82 -22.99
C TYR A 695 27.79 -0.65 -22.34
N VAL A 696 28.73 -0.03 -23.05
CA VAL A 696 29.66 0.95 -22.51
C VAL A 696 29.49 2.33 -23.12
N ASP A 697 29.99 3.36 -22.43
CA ASP A 697 30.14 4.72 -22.96
C ASP A 697 28.80 5.40 -23.25
N PHE A 698 27.98 5.51 -22.21
CA PHE A 698 26.66 6.15 -22.22
C PHE A 698 26.75 7.68 -22.42
N PRO A 699 25.68 8.34 -22.90
CA PRO A 699 25.64 9.80 -22.97
C PRO A 699 25.87 10.46 -21.61
N ALA A 700 26.72 11.51 -21.58
CA ALA A 700 27.10 12.16 -20.32
C ALA A 700 25.95 12.90 -19.62
N SER A 701 24.95 13.38 -20.38
CA SER A 701 23.82 14.13 -19.81
C SER A 701 22.88 13.25 -18.97
N VAL A 702 22.80 11.94 -19.26
CA VAL A 702 21.98 10.98 -18.50
C VAL A 702 22.78 10.25 -17.41
N SER A 703 23.99 10.68 -17.11
CA SER A 703 24.89 10.04 -16.13
C SER A 703 25.48 11.09 -15.15
N PRO A 704 24.64 11.67 -14.26
CA PRO A 704 25.02 12.85 -13.45
C PRO A 704 26.12 12.58 -12.41
N LEU A 705 26.28 11.34 -11.95
CA LEU A 705 27.26 10.95 -10.92
C LEU A 705 28.55 10.35 -11.49
N THR A 706 28.62 10.27 -12.84
CA THR A 706 29.69 9.60 -13.57
C THR A 706 30.66 10.59 -14.18
N ARG A 707 31.94 10.25 -14.18
CA ARG A 707 33.02 11.02 -14.81
C ARG A 707 32.81 11.11 -16.33
N PRO A 708 32.99 12.29 -16.97
CA PRO A 708 33.09 12.40 -18.42
C PRO A 708 34.19 11.49 -18.96
N HIS A 709 33.97 10.88 -20.09
CA HIS A 709 34.92 9.98 -20.72
C HIS A 709 36.22 10.70 -21.03
N ARG A 710 37.35 10.07 -20.73
CA ARG A 710 38.71 10.64 -20.80
C ARG A 710 39.18 11.04 -22.22
N SER A 711 38.55 10.47 -23.25
CA SER A 711 38.98 10.69 -24.67
C SER A 711 37.80 10.91 -25.63
N ILE A 712 36.56 10.63 -25.27
CA ILE A 712 35.39 10.77 -26.14
C ILE A 712 34.48 11.87 -25.56
N PRO A 713 34.38 13.05 -26.21
CA PRO A 713 33.48 14.09 -25.75
C PRO A 713 32.01 13.68 -25.83
N GLY A 714 31.20 14.12 -24.86
CA GLY A 714 29.74 13.88 -24.85
C GLY A 714 29.31 12.56 -24.26
N VAL A 715 30.23 11.67 -23.88
CA VAL A 715 29.91 10.40 -23.19
C VAL A 715 30.52 10.36 -21.79
N ALA A 716 30.05 9.42 -20.97
CA ALA A 716 30.48 9.16 -19.63
C ALA A 716 31.10 7.76 -19.50
N GLU A 717 32.08 7.58 -18.59
CA GLU A 717 32.70 6.29 -18.30
C GLU A 717 31.76 5.42 -17.46
N ARG A 718 30.73 4.86 -18.13
CA ARG A 718 29.68 4.00 -17.58
C ARG A 718 29.52 2.76 -18.44
N TRP A 719 29.15 1.65 -17.80
CA TRP A 719 28.55 0.52 -18.48
C TRP A 719 27.30 0.01 -17.75
N ASP A 720 26.38 -0.57 -18.52
CA ASP A 720 25.28 -1.37 -18.04
C ASP A 720 25.46 -2.81 -18.52
N LEU A 721 25.25 -3.78 -17.63
CA LEU A 721 25.26 -5.21 -17.93
C LEU A 721 23.82 -5.69 -18.13
N VAL A 722 23.54 -6.15 -19.32
CA VAL A 722 22.21 -6.66 -19.71
C VAL A 722 22.29 -8.13 -20.09
N ALA A 723 21.32 -8.91 -19.69
CA ALA A 723 21.13 -10.29 -20.15
C ALA A 723 19.63 -10.59 -20.26
N TRP A 724 19.24 -11.19 -21.38
CA TRP A 724 17.85 -11.58 -21.68
C TRP A 724 16.85 -10.43 -21.52
N GLY A 725 17.23 -9.25 -22.01
CA GLY A 725 16.42 -8.04 -21.92
C GLY A 725 16.26 -7.44 -20.52
N VAL A 726 17.14 -7.79 -19.58
CA VAL A 726 17.08 -7.26 -18.22
C VAL A 726 18.45 -6.72 -17.80
N GLU A 727 18.51 -5.46 -17.39
CA GLU A 727 19.68 -4.86 -16.76
C GLU A 727 19.94 -5.54 -15.41
N LEU A 728 21.15 -6.07 -15.24
CA LEU A 728 21.62 -6.75 -14.01
C LEU A 728 22.38 -5.80 -13.08
N GLY A 729 23.04 -4.81 -13.64
CA GLY A 729 23.84 -3.85 -12.90
C GLY A 729 24.55 -2.84 -13.80
N THR A 730 25.09 -1.82 -13.16
CA THR A 730 25.79 -0.70 -13.77
C THR A 730 27.09 -0.41 -13.04
N ALA A 731 28.10 0.11 -13.72
CA ALA A 731 29.29 0.63 -13.05
C ALA A 731 29.83 1.90 -13.69
N TYR A 732 30.47 2.68 -12.86
CA TYR A 732 30.97 4.01 -13.22
C TYR A 732 32.46 4.15 -12.90
N THR A 733 33.17 5.02 -13.66
CA THR A 733 34.22 5.80 -13.07
C THR A 733 33.59 6.99 -12.36
N GLU A 734 33.74 7.07 -11.07
CA GLU A 734 33.03 8.05 -10.24
C GLU A 734 33.43 9.48 -10.57
N LEU A 735 32.46 10.39 -10.49
CA LEU A 735 32.74 11.83 -10.59
C LEU A 735 33.27 12.33 -9.25
N THR A 736 34.58 12.58 -9.17
CA THR A 736 35.25 13.01 -7.94
C THR A 736 35.53 14.52 -7.91
N ASP A 737 35.24 15.25 -9.02
CA ASP A 737 35.35 16.72 -9.10
C ASP A 737 34.14 17.38 -8.42
N PRO A 738 34.32 18.04 -7.26
CA PRO A 738 33.19 18.64 -6.51
C PRO A 738 32.54 19.80 -7.27
N VAL A 739 33.28 20.52 -8.10
CA VAL A 739 32.75 21.67 -8.85
C VAL A 739 31.85 21.22 -9.98
N LEU A 740 32.26 20.20 -10.71
CA LEU A 740 31.44 19.59 -11.77
C LEU A 740 30.24 18.84 -11.17
N GLN A 741 30.45 18.13 -10.05
CA GLN A 741 29.38 17.42 -9.37
C GLN A 741 28.29 18.37 -8.86
N ARG A 742 28.65 19.50 -8.26
CA ARG A 742 27.71 20.54 -7.83
C ARG A 742 26.87 21.04 -9.00
N ARG A 743 27.50 21.32 -10.14
CA ARG A 743 26.78 21.77 -11.35
C ARG A 743 25.75 20.76 -11.79
N ARG A 744 26.13 19.47 -11.88
CA ARG A 744 25.21 18.40 -12.32
C ARG A 744 24.06 18.14 -11.34
N LEU A 745 24.34 18.14 -10.02
CA LEU A 745 23.28 18.02 -9.02
C LEU A 745 22.35 19.24 -9.01
N HIS A 746 22.87 20.43 -9.30
CA HIS A 746 22.02 21.61 -9.49
C HIS A 746 21.09 21.47 -10.71
N GLU A 747 21.60 20.95 -11.82
CA GLU A 747 20.78 20.64 -13.00
C GLU A 747 19.69 19.61 -12.68
N GLN A 748 20.01 18.54 -11.93
CA GLN A 748 19.05 17.55 -11.45
C GLN A 748 17.98 18.16 -10.52
N SER A 749 18.40 18.99 -9.57
CA SER A 749 17.49 19.69 -8.66
C SER A 749 16.51 20.62 -9.39
N LEU A 750 16.91 21.22 -10.50
CA LEU A 750 16.01 22.01 -11.35
C LEU A 750 14.98 21.12 -12.05
N LEU A 751 15.35 19.92 -12.47
CA LEU A 751 14.40 18.94 -13.02
C LEU A 751 13.39 18.47 -11.95
N ALA A 752 13.87 18.24 -10.71
CA ALA A 752 12.99 17.92 -9.58
C ALA A 752 12.01 19.06 -9.29
N ALA A 753 12.48 20.31 -9.25
CA ALA A 753 11.64 21.50 -9.09
C ALA A 753 10.65 21.70 -10.25
N GLY A 754 11.00 21.22 -11.45
CA GLY A 754 10.14 21.17 -12.64
C GLY A 754 9.05 20.11 -12.59
N GLY A 755 9.02 19.27 -11.51
CA GLY A 755 8.00 18.25 -11.29
C GLY A 755 8.43 16.83 -11.67
N ASN A 756 9.71 16.57 -11.92
CA ASN A 756 10.22 15.20 -12.09
C ASN A 756 10.49 14.57 -10.71
N PRO A 757 9.67 13.59 -10.24
CA PRO A 757 9.79 13.01 -8.91
C PRO A 757 10.98 12.02 -8.76
N GLU A 758 11.65 11.70 -9.85
CA GLU A 758 12.78 10.76 -9.92
C GLU A 758 14.13 11.47 -9.94
N ALA A 759 14.14 12.80 -10.21
CA ALA A 759 15.35 13.56 -10.26
C ALA A 759 15.93 13.79 -8.85
N MET A 760 17.27 13.75 -8.76
CA MET A 760 17.97 13.89 -7.48
C MET A 760 17.91 15.31 -6.94
N GLU A 761 17.79 15.42 -5.62
CA GLU A 761 17.93 16.68 -4.90
C GLU A 761 19.40 17.05 -4.68
N LEU A 762 19.66 18.34 -4.41
CA LEU A 762 21.01 18.84 -4.11
C LEU A 762 21.41 18.41 -2.70
N ASP A 763 22.40 17.52 -2.57
CA ASP A 763 22.99 17.07 -1.29
C ASP A 763 24.26 17.86 -0.98
N GLU A 764 24.11 18.91 -0.17
CA GLU A 764 25.24 19.77 0.24
C GLU A 764 26.26 19.03 1.12
N ASP A 765 25.82 18.08 1.96
CA ASP A 765 26.73 17.30 2.80
C ASP A 765 27.59 16.34 1.96
N PHE A 766 27.04 15.79 0.91
CA PHE A 766 27.80 14.99 -0.04
C PHE A 766 28.81 15.83 -0.83
N LEU A 767 28.38 17.00 -1.29
CA LEU A 767 29.27 17.93 -2.00
C LEU A 767 30.42 18.43 -1.11
N GLN A 768 30.12 18.77 0.14
CA GLN A 768 31.13 19.11 1.13
C GLN A 768 32.10 17.96 1.38
N ALA A 769 31.63 16.72 1.43
CA ALA A 769 32.48 15.55 1.56
C ALA A 769 33.46 15.46 0.37
N LEU A 770 33.01 15.64 -0.88
CA LEU A 770 33.87 15.64 -2.06
C LEU A 770 34.94 16.74 -2.04
N GLU A 771 34.67 17.88 -1.41
CA GLU A 771 35.63 18.98 -1.24
C GLU A 771 36.84 18.59 -0.34
N TYR A 772 36.71 17.51 0.46
CA TYR A 772 37.83 16.89 1.19
C TYR A 772 38.67 15.92 0.34
N ALA A 773 38.39 15.82 -0.94
CA ALA A 773 39.03 15.01 -1.96
C ALA A 773 38.65 13.52 -1.86
N MET A 774 37.94 13.06 -2.86
CA MET A 774 37.68 11.63 -3.10
C MET A 774 38.76 11.06 -4.02
N PRO A 775 39.41 9.93 -3.70
CA PRO A 775 40.35 9.31 -4.62
C PRO A 775 39.63 8.90 -5.93
N PRO A 776 40.38 8.78 -7.08
CA PRO A 776 39.80 8.16 -8.26
C PRO A 776 39.20 6.81 -7.92
N THR A 777 37.92 6.61 -8.19
CA THR A 777 37.16 5.44 -7.70
C THR A 777 36.32 4.87 -8.83
N GLY A 778 36.28 3.52 -8.91
CA GLY A 778 35.29 2.80 -9.69
C GLY A 778 34.18 2.28 -8.77
N GLY A 779 32.92 2.53 -9.11
CA GLY A 779 31.73 2.04 -8.40
C GLY A 779 30.93 1.06 -9.22
N LEU A 780 30.29 0.08 -8.55
CA LEU A 780 29.40 -0.93 -9.09
C LEU A 780 28.09 -0.93 -8.31
N GLY A 781 26.95 -0.84 -9.01
CA GLY A 781 25.62 -1.15 -8.51
C GLY A 781 25.07 -2.40 -9.20
N MET A 782 24.59 -3.39 -8.44
CA MET A 782 24.08 -4.65 -9.00
C MET A 782 22.78 -5.07 -8.30
N GLY A 783 21.73 -5.28 -9.08
CA GLY A 783 20.46 -5.81 -8.61
C GLY A 783 20.58 -7.29 -8.27
N VAL A 784 20.80 -7.64 -7.00
CA VAL A 784 21.02 -9.04 -6.58
C VAL A 784 19.82 -9.92 -6.87
N ASP A 785 18.60 -9.41 -6.75
CA ASP A 785 17.39 -10.15 -7.10
C ASP A 785 17.38 -10.53 -8.59
N ARG A 786 17.82 -9.63 -9.48
CA ARG A 786 17.95 -9.89 -10.92
C ARG A 786 19.08 -10.89 -11.23
N VAL A 787 20.17 -10.88 -10.47
CA VAL A 787 21.21 -11.94 -10.56
C VAL A 787 20.66 -13.30 -10.14
N VAL A 788 19.85 -13.36 -9.09
CA VAL A 788 19.15 -14.58 -8.69
C VAL A 788 18.18 -15.06 -9.77
N MET A 789 17.45 -14.14 -10.41
CA MET A 789 16.57 -14.46 -11.55
C MET A 789 17.35 -15.06 -12.71
N LEU A 790 18.47 -14.43 -13.09
CA LEU A 790 19.38 -14.92 -14.15
C LEU A 790 19.85 -16.36 -13.88
N ILE A 791 20.36 -16.61 -12.68
CA ILE A 791 20.96 -17.91 -12.29
C ILE A 791 19.90 -19.01 -12.17
N THR A 792 18.68 -18.66 -11.71
CA THR A 792 17.63 -19.65 -11.40
C THR A 792 16.52 -19.73 -12.45
N GLY A 793 16.46 -18.84 -13.40
CA GLY A 793 15.41 -18.78 -14.43
C GLY A 793 14.02 -18.48 -13.87
N ARG A 794 13.93 -17.79 -12.73
CA ARG A 794 12.66 -17.50 -12.03
C ARG A 794 12.39 -16.01 -11.95
N SER A 795 11.11 -15.63 -11.85
CA SER A 795 10.72 -14.24 -11.67
C SER A 795 11.13 -13.71 -10.28
N ILE A 796 11.23 -12.39 -10.13
CA ILE A 796 11.56 -11.76 -8.85
C ILE A 796 10.59 -12.19 -7.74
N ARG A 797 9.31 -12.35 -8.04
CA ARG A 797 8.27 -12.77 -7.08
C ARG A 797 8.47 -14.21 -6.58
N GLU A 798 9.10 -15.07 -7.36
CA GLU A 798 9.46 -16.43 -6.95
C GLU A 798 10.74 -16.46 -6.13
N THR A 799 11.72 -15.61 -6.44
CA THR A 799 13.04 -15.58 -5.79
C THR A 799 13.02 -14.90 -4.42
N LEU A 800 12.05 -14.04 -4.16
CA LEU A 800 11.87 -13.40 -2.85
C LEU A 800 11.15 -14.34 -1.86
N PRO A 801 11.58 -14.41 -0.59
CA PRO A 801 10.87 -15.19 0.43
C PRO A 801 9.41 -14.73 0.60
N PHE A 802 9.18 -13.42 0.69
CA PHE A 802 7.86 -12.80 0.83
C PHE A 802 7.77 -11.57 -0.08
N PRO A 803 7.44 -11.76 -1.36
CA PRO A 803 7.24 -10.63 -2.26
C PRO A 803 5.96 -9.87 -1.92
N LEU A 804 5.92 -8.58 -2.28
CA LEU A 804 4.71 -7.78 -2.09
C LEU A 804 3.56 -8.36 -2.94
N ALA A 805 2.44 -8.66 -2.29
CA ALA A 805 1.22 -9.12 -2.94
C ALA A 805 0.12 -8.07 -2.81
N LYS A 806 -0.62 -7.85 -3.90
CA LYS A 806 -1.77 -6.92 -3.87
C LYS A 806 -2.80 -7.42 -2.85
N PRO A 807 -3.35 -6.57 -1.96
CA PRO A 807 -4.44 -6.95 -1.06
C PRO A 807 -5.62 -7.58 -1.82
N ARG A 808 -6.35 -8.51 -1.17
CA ARG A 808 -7.56 -9.15 -1.74
C ARG A 808 -8.72 -8.17 -1.78
#